data_a01e9a2653cef269fe40c7a0561aa640
#
_entry.id   a01e9a2653cef269fe40c7a0561aa640
#
_cell.length_a   1.000
_cell.length_b   1.000
_cell.length_c   1.000
_cell.angle_alpha   90.00
_cell.angle_beta   90.00
_cell.angle_gamma   90.00
#
_symmetry.space_group_name_H-M   'P 1'
#
loop_
_entity.id
_entity.type
_entity.pdbx_description
1 polymer ?
#
loop_
_entity_poly.entity_id
_entity_poly.type
_entity_poly.pdbx_seq_one_letter_code
_entity_poly.pdbx_strand_id
1 'polypeptide(L)'
;MSDSTPAANDFSEWANQFSDSENPVRIHLIGVAGSGMSGLASLFIGMGHTVSGSDRVTTTETERLEGVGLKFSSPNHPDEVNGADVVVYTSAVKKGKNVALDAAITAGIPLLRRAEALAAIMTGRKGVVVAGTHGKTTTSALAAHVLRTGGRSPSHYVGAEIPILGTNANFEPEGEYFIAEGDESDGTLVNFHSEHAILLNVEAEHIDHYQGGLEEICGVFKQFCDQTRGSVIYCGECPNATKILAGRETAISYGLNPEFNYSATKLVQKGAGTEFTVVKNGKELGRVRLGIPGDHNVLNALAAIALGTEIGISIDQIDEALGSFRGAKRRFELKRQSDFVTIVDDYGHHPTEVAATLQTTRTQHQGRLICLFQPHRFTRTQLLRNEFGAAFDEVDELWVTDIYPASEQPIPGITGQTIVDAVKERGKTEKAFSHPDLATLHLEIGNQLKPGDWVITLGAGNIHEVGTRLTTDLATIDQLRSVIDEEDAVIKLYEPMRKHTTMKVGGPAQFWAEPTTEPGFARLVKHCAATGLPLRVVGRGSNLLVRDGGIPGVVCCPVRGEFSEIHVDGNTIRAGAGVKYKALAAAALGAELGGFEWMEGIPGAVGGSLRMNAGAMGTETFDQVVSVRMIDSDGDILEKAATSMQVHYRNVPELAHNVAVSAVFEGEPAPAAEIAEKIEASKNKRKTSQPIAASAGCIFKNPTTSLGAGQLVDELGLKETGVGKAIVSPIHGNFIINSDNTATAQEVLELIANIKAKARAERDIELETEVQIVGQDEAV
;
A
#
# COMPACT_ATOMS: atom_id res chain seq x y z
N MET A 1 -37.28 12.49 -22.15
CA MET A 1 -36.86 13.15 -23.42
C MET A 1 -35.81 12.24 -24.00
N SER A 2 -36.11 11.64 -25.14
CA SER A 2 -35.25 10.66 -25.81
C SER A 2 -33.91 11.28 -26.16
N ASP A 3 -32.84 10.69 -25.60
CA ASP A 3 -31.46 10.96 -26.04
C ASP A 3 -31.37 10.45 -27.50
N SER A 4 -31.57 11.37 -28.44
CA SER A 4 -31.22 11.08 -29.83
C SER A 4 -29.70 11.04 -29.90
N THR A 5 -29.16 9.81 -29.92
CA THR A 5 -27.78 9.55 -30.32
C THR A 5 -27.51 10.33 -31.62
N PRO A 6 -26.46 11.17 -31.68
CA PRO A 6 -26.05 11.73 -32.96
C PRO A 6 -25.77 10.57 -33.91
N ALA A 7 -26.19 10.71 -35.15
CA ALA A 7 -25.87 9.75 -36.22
C ALA A 7 -24.39 9.40 -36.13
N ALA A 8 -24.05 8.10 -36.29
CA ALA A 8 -22.68 7.63 -36.28
C ALA A 8 -21.82 8.55 -37.13
N ASN A 9 -20.98 9.36 -36.50
CA ASN A 9 -20.02 10.18 -37.21
C ASN A 9 -19.15 9.19 -38.00
N ASP A 10 -19.09 9.43 -39.31
CA ASP A 10 -18.23 8.63 -40.18
C ASP A 10 -16.77 8.94 -39.81
N PHE A 11 -16.22 8.15 -38.84
CA PHE A 11 -14.84 8.31 -38.39
C PHE A 11 -13.81 7.90 -39.46
N SER A 12 -14.25 7.45 -40.64
CA SER A 12 -13.39 7.17 -41.78
C SER A 12 -12.64 8.43 -42.27
N GLU A 13 -13.23 9.60 -42.12
CA GLU A 13 -12.57 10.86 -42.43
C GLU A 13 -11.37 11.07 -41.49
N TRP A 14 -11.52 10.79 -40.19
CA TRP A 14 -10.45 10.92 -39.20
C TRP A 14 -9.35 9.90 -39.41
N ALA A 15 -9.66 8.71 -39.93
CA ALA A 15 -8.66 7.71 -40.27
C ALA A 15 -7.63 8.24 -41.27
N ASN A 16 -8.09 8.98 -42.28
CA ASN A 16 -7.20 9.61 -43.27
C ASN A 16 -6.38 10.73 -42.63
N GLN A 17 -7.00 11.59 -41.80
CA GLN A 17 -6.33 12.71 -41.15
C GLN A 17 -5.28 12.22 -40.15
N PHE A 18 -5.56 11.17 -39.36
CA PHE A 18 -4.60 10.59 -38.41
C PHE A 18 -3.46 9.83 -39.12
N SER A 19 -3.65 9.35 -40.33
CA SER A 19 -2.59 8.68 -41.10
C SER A 19 -1.67 9.65 -41.84
N ASP A 20 -2.03 10.93 -41.93
CA ASP A 20 -1.25 11.96 -42.63
C ASP A 20 -0.20 12.57 -41.69
N SER A 21 1.03 12.04 -41.72
CA SER A 21 2.14 12.54 -40.92
C SER A 21 2.71 13.88 -41.38
N GLU A 22 2.38 14.34 -42.62
CA GLU A 22 2.84 15.62 -43.13
C GLU A 22 1.99 16.78 -42.59
N ASN A 23 0.73 16.53 -42.24
CA ASN A 23 -0.22 17.50 -41.71
C ASN A 23 -0.68 17.13 -40.26
N PRO A 24 0.13 17.43 -39.21
CA PRO A 24 -0.21 17.07 -37.86
C PRO A 24 -1.53 17.68 -37.36
N VAL A 25 -2.42 16.85 -36.84
CA VAL A 25 -3.68 17.24 -36.22
C VAL A 25 -3.43 17.70 -34.78
N ARG A 26 -4.14 18.72 -34.32
CA ARG A 26 -4.15 19.20 -32.94
C ARG A 26 -5.28 18.48 -32.17
N ILE A 27 -4.92 17.60 -31.27
CA ILE A 27 -5.86 16.72 -30.58
C ILE A 27 -5.88 17.09 -29.11
N HIS A 28 -7.08 17.29 -28.54
CA HIS A 28 -7.24 17.46 -27.09
C HIS A 28 -7.94 16.24 -26.49
N LEU A 29 -7.35 15.68 -25.41
CA LEU A 29 -7.84 14.47 -24.73
C LEU A 29 -8.43 14.82 -23.36
N ILE A 30 -9.74 14.63 -23.16
CA ILE A 30 -10.39 14.85 -21.87
C ILE A 30 -10.40 13.55 -21.05
N GLY A 31 -9.83 13.58 -19.85
CA GLY A 31 -9.66 12.41 -18.98
C GLY A 31 -8.36 11.65 -19.25
N VAL A 32 -7.29 12.37 -19.60
CA VAL A 32 -6.01 11.79 -20.07
C VAL A 32 -5.23 11.01 -19.02
N ALA A 33 -5.51 11.20 -17.73
CA ALA A 33 -4.90 10.44 -16.65
C ALA A 33 -5.38 8.97 -16.56
N GLY A 34 -6.51 8.64 -17.19
CA GLY A 34 -6.99 7.26 -17.26
C GLY A 34 -6.17 6.42 -18.24
N SER A 35 -5.94 5.11 -17.89
CA SER A 35 -5.07 4.20 -18.67
C SER A 35 -5.42 4.10 -20.15
N GLY A 36 -6.71 4.09 -20.51
CA GLY A 36 -7.14 4.07 -21.90
C GLY A 36 -6.85 5.37 -22.65
N MET A 37 -7.05 6.50 -22.02
CA MET A 37 -6.84 7.81 -22.65
C MET A 37 -5.35 8.16 -22.73
N SER A 38 -4.55 7.78 -21.73
CA SER A 38 -3.10 7.92 -21.77
C SER A 38 -2.45 7.09 -22.87
N GLY A 39 -2.99 5.89 -23.11
CA GLY A 39 -2.59 5.04 -24.25
C GLY A 39 -2.88 5.72 -25.60
N LEU A 40 -4.04 6.33 -25.78
CA LEU A 40 -4.34 7.13 -27.00
C LEU A 40 -3.38 8.32 -27.15
N ALA A 41 -3.08 9.03 -26.05
CA ALA A 41 -2.10 10.12 -26.07
C ALA A 41 -0.74 9.62 -26.59
N SER A 42 -0.26 8.47 -26.07
CA SER A 42 0.99 7.84 -26.55
C SER A 42 0.96 7.52 -28.04
N LEU A 43 -0.14 6.96 -28.53
CA LEU A 43 -0.31 6.65 -29.96
C LEU A 43 -0.26 7.91 -30.83
N PHE A 44 -1.05 8.92 -30.50
CA PHE A 44 -1.10 10.16 -31.28
C PHE A 44 0.24 10.92 -31.28
N ILE A 45 0.94 10.96 -30.12
CA ILE A 45 2.29 11.52 -30.05
C ILE A 45 3.26 10.71 -30.93
N GLY A 46 3.20 9.36 -30.86
CA GLY A 46 4.00 8.48 -31.71
C GLY A 46 3.73 8.61 -33.21
N MET A 47 2.51 9.01 -33.59
CA MET A 47 2.13 9.33 -34.97
C MET A 47 2.57 10.72 -35.41
N GLY A 48 3.08 11.56 -34.51
CA GLY A 48 3.58 12.89 -34.81
C GLY A 48 2.54 14.03 -34.70
N HIS A 49 1.39 13.75 -34.08
CA HIS A 49 0.36 14.77 -33.86
C HIS A 49 0.68 15.71 -32.68
N THR A 50 0.06 16.86 -32.64
CA THR A 50 0.15 17.79 -31.49
C THR A 50 -0.93 17.45 -30.49
N VAL A 51 -0.51 16.93 -29.31
CA VAL A 51 -1.44 16.40 -28.31
C VAL A 51 -1.45 17.25 -27.05
N SER A 52 -2.67 17.64 -26.65
CA SER A 52 -2.93 18.22 -25.33
C SER A 52 -3.94 17.35 -24.57
N GLY A 53 -3.96 17.47 -23.26
CA GLY A 53 -4.91 16.70 -22.46
C GLY A 53 -5.18 17.31 -21.11
N SER A 54 -6.38 17.05 -20.59
CA SER A 54 -6.81 17.55 -19.29
C SER A 54 -7.41 16.43 -18.42
N ASP A 55 -7.23 16.58 -17.10
CA ASP A 55 -7.83 15.69 -16.09
C ASP A 55 -8.05 16.45 -14.78
N ARG A 56 -8.74 15.81 -13.82
CA ARG A 56 -8.95 16.33 -12.47
C ARG A 56 -7.72 16.14 -11.58
N VAL A 57 -6.85 15.19 -11.91
CA VAL A 57 -5.70 14.77 -11.12
C VAL A 57 -4.46 14.66 -11.99
N THR A 58 -3.31 14.93 -11.38
CA THR A 58 -1.99 14.61 -11.95
C THR A 58 -1.60 13.20 -11.50
N THR A 59 -0.99 12.42 -12.38
CA THR A 59 -0.50 11.06 -12.10
C THR A 59 0.91 10.90 -12.66
N THR A 60 1.64 9.87 -12.21
CA THR A 60 2.95 9.52 -12.77
C THR A 60 2.90 9.26 -14.27
N GLU A 61 1.75 8.80 -14.78
CA GLU A 61 1.54 8.57 -16.20
C GLU A 61 1.37 9.88 -16.96
N THR A 62 0.68 10.90 -16.42
CA THR A 62 0.60 12.24 -17.05
C THR A 62 1.97 12.91 -17.06
N GLU A 63 2.77 12.79 -16.01
CA GLU A 63 4.15 13.30 -15.95
C GLU A 63 5.05 12.62 -17.00
N ARG A 64 4.93 11.29 -17.15
CA ARG A 64 5.63 10.55 -18.21
C ARG A 64 5.26 11.06 -19.61
N LEU A 65 3.97 11.29 -19.85
CA LEU A 65 3.47 11.80 -21.15
C LEU A 65 3.92 13.22 -21.43
N GLU A 66 4.00 14.10 -20.43
CA GLU A 66 4.59 15.44 -20.58
C GLU A 66 6.05 15.34 -21.02
N GLY A 67 6.81 14.40 -20.47
CA GLY A 67 8.20 14.11 -20.87
C GLY A 67 8.35 13.70 -22.34
N VAL A 68 7.29 13.21 -22.99
CA VAL A 68 7.29 12.80 -24.42
C VAL A 68 6.47 13.72 -25.32
N GLY A 69 5.95 14.84 -24.80
CA GLY A 69 5.35 15.91 -25.63
C GLY A 69 3.87 16.20 -25.40
N LEU A 70 3.19 15.58 -24.43
CA LEU A 70 1.83 15.95 -24.02
C LEU A 70 1.84 17.35 -23.39
N LYS A 71 0.92 18.21 -23.77
CA LYS A 71 0.61 19.44 -23.05
C LYS A 71 -0.52 19.15 -22.05
N PHE A 72 -0.16 18.91 -20.79
CA PHE A 72 -1.12 18.53 -19.75
C PHE A 72 -1.61 19.73 -18.94
N SER A 73 -2.87 19.69 -18.49
CA SER A 73 -3.49 20.66 -17.57
C SER A 73 -4.40 19.97 -16.54
N SER A 74 -4.41 20.50 -15.32
CA SER A 74 -5.28 20.08 -14.21
C SER A 74 -5.53 21.26 -13.27
N PRO A 75 -6.79 21.50 -12.80
CA PRO A 75 -8.04 20.81 -13.18
C PRO A 75 -8.53 21.23 -14.58
N ASN A 76 -9.55 20.54 -15.11
CA ASN A 76 -10.15 20.87 -16.41
C ASN A 76 -10.65 22.32 -16.50
N HIS A 77 -10.28 23.03 -17.58
CA HIS A 77 -10.69 24.40 -17.85
C HIS A 77 -11.29 24.53 -19.26
N PRO A 78 -12.29 25.44 -19.51
CA PRO A 78 -12.92 25.60 -20.82
C PRO A 78 -11.97 25.98 -21.96
N ASP A 79 -10.92 26.76 -21.65
CA ASP A 79 -9.99 27.28 -22.67
C ASP A 79 -9.01 26.22 -23.21
N GLU A 80 -8.92 25.04 -22.59
CA GLU A 80 -7.97 23.98 -22.97
C GLU A 80 -8.26 23.41 -24.37
N VAL A 81 -9.51 23.45 -24.80
CA VAL A 81 -9.92 22.95 -26.11
C VAL A 81 -9.70 23.97 -27.22
N ASN A 82 -9.30 25.21 -26.90
CA ASN A 82 -9.09 26.26 -27.89
C ASN A 82 -7.98 25.89 -28.85
N GLY A 83 -8.35 25.90 -30.16
CA GLY A 83 -7.42 25.56 -31.23
C GLY A 83 -7.22 24.08 -31.48
N ALA A 84 -7.95 23.19 -30.79
CA ALA A 84 -8.00 21.78 -31.12
C ALA A 84 -8.80 21.58 -32.42
N ASP A 85 -8.32 20.69 -33.30
CA ASP A 85 -9.01 20.30 -34.51
C ASP A 85 -10.05 19.21 -34.21
N VAL A 86 -9.78 18.42 -33.14
CA VAL A 86 -10.68 17.38 -32.60
C VAL A 86 -10.47 17.22 -31.09
N VAL A 87 -11.57 16.91 -30.39
CA VAL A 87 -11.55 16.55 -28.96
C VAL A 87 -11.94 15.08 -28.81
N VAL A 88 -11.09 14.32 -28.10
CA VAL A 88 -11.36 12.92 -27.77
C VAL A 88 -11.70 12.78 -26.30
N TYR A 89 -12.75 12.05 -25.96
CA TYR A 89 -13.20 11.90 -24.58
C TYR A 89 -13.64 10.46 -24.24
N THR A 90 -13.59 10.14 -22.95
CA THR A 90 -14.04 8.85 -22.43
C THR A 90 -15.53 8.86 -22.07
N SER A 91 -16.18 7.69 -22.07
CA SER A 91 -17.58 7.50 -21.65
C SER A 91 -17.88 7.95 -20.20
N ALA A 92 -16.84 8.03 -19.34
CA ALA A 92 -16.96 8.55 -17.98
C ALA A 92 -17.21 10.08 -17.94
N VAL A 93 -16.85 10.81 -19.00
CA VAL A 93 -17.05 12.26 -19.13
C VAL A 93 -18.42 12.53 -19.75
N LYS A 94 -19.27 13.29 -19.04
CA LYS A 94 -20.66 13.54 -19.47
C LYS A 94 -20.89 15.02 -19.74
N LYS A 95 -21.67 15.31 -20.78
CA LYS A 95 -22.19 16.64 -21.11
C LYS A 95 -22.91 17.27 -19.90
N GLY A 96 -22.68 18.54 -19.66
CA GLY A 96 -23.22 19.29 -18.52
C GLY A 96 -22.52 19.00 -17.18
N LYS A 97 -21.48 18.15 -17.18
CA LYS A 97 -20.68 17.81 -15.99
C LYS A 97 -19.17 18.02 -16.16
N ASN A 98 -18.72 18.36 -17.38
CA ASN A 98 -17.32 18.65 -17.67
C ASN A 98 -17.20 19.91 -18.50
N VAL A 99 -16.52 20.93 -17.98
CA VAL A 99 -16.43 22.26 -18.56
C VAL A 99 -15.68 22.31 -19.91
N ALA A 100 -14.66 21.43 -20.06
CA ALA A 100 -13.91 21.35 -21.32
C ALA A 100 -14.76 20.70 -22.44
N LEU A 101 -15.51 19.63 -22.14
CA LEU A 101 -16.43 19.01 -23.10
C LEU A 101 -17.54 19.98 -23.52
N ASP A 102 -18.13 20.70 -22.57
CA ASP A 102 -19.19 21.68 -22.86
C ASP A 102 -18.67 22.87 -23.70
N ALA A 103 -17.41 23.27 -23.46
CA ALA A 103 -16.74 24.28 -24.27
C ALA A 103 -16.50 23.80 -25.71
N ALA A 104 -16.01 22.55 -25.88
CA ALA A 104 -15.82 21.95 -27.19
C ALA A 104 -17.13 21.88 -28.01
N ILE A 105 -18.23 21.44 -27.35
CA ILE A 105 -19.57 21.41 -27.96
C ILE A 105 -20.02 22.82 -28.39
N THR A 106 -19.82 23.82 -27.53
CA THR A 106 -20.21 25.20 -27.78
C THR A 106 -19.41 25.82 -28.94
N ALA A 107 -18.12 25.48 -29.02
CA ALA A 107 -17.24 25.93 -30.10
C ALA A 107 -17.43 25.16 -31.42
N GLY A 108 -18.25 24.11 -31.44
CA GLY A 108 -18.49 23.29 -32.64
C GLY A 108 -17.28 22.46 -33.04
N ILE A 109 -16.37 22.16 -32.10
CA ILE A 109 -15.20 21.31 -32.35
C ILE A 109 -15.67 19.85 -32.50
N PRO A 110 -15.20 19.13 -33.53
CA PRO A 110 -15.49 17.69 -33.69
C PRO A 110 -15.16 16.88 -32.46
N LEU A 111 -16.02 15.93 -32.12
CA LEU A 111 -15.89 15.08 -30.93
C LEU A 111 -15.79 13.62 -31.34
N LEU A 112 -14.82 12.90 -30.79
CA LEU A 112 -14.71 11.44 -30.91
C LEU A 112 -14.74 10.79 -29.54
N ARG A 113 -15.42 9.66 -29.43
CA ARG A 113 -15.23 8.78 -28.26
C ARG A 113 -13.90 8.06 -28.38
N ARG A 114 -13.36 7.62 -27.23
CA ARG A 114 -12.11 6.84 -27.15
C ARG A 114 -12.05 5.70 -28.18
N ALA A 115 -13.10 4.89 -28.28
CA ALA A 115 -13.15 3.74 -29.18
C ALA A 115 -13.23 4.15 -30.66
N GLU A 116 -13.90 5.24 -30.99
CA GLU A 116 -13.96 5.80 -32.36
C GLU A 116 -12.58 6.29 -32.81
N ALA A 117 -11.87 6.99 -31.92
CA ALA A 117 -10.51 7.44 -32.19
C ALA A 117 -9.54 6.26 -32.37
N LEU A 118 -9.64 5.22 -31.52
CA LEU A 118 -8.82 4.00 -31.63
C LEU A 118 -9.13 3.24 -32.94
N ALA A 119 -10.41 3.08 -33.29
CA ALA A 119 -10.80 2.45 -34.55
C ALA A 119 -10.27 3.21 -35.78
N ALA A 120 -10.30 4.56 -35.74
CA ALA A 120 -9.71 5.40 -36.77
C ALA A 120 -8.18 5.19 -36.91
N ILE A 121 -7.43 5.17 -35.79
CA ILE A 121 -5.99 4.90 -35.78
C ILE A 121 -5.65 3.52 -36.39
N MET A 122 -6.49 2.52 -36.13
CA MET A 122 -6.29 1.15 -36.63
C MET A 122 -6.56 0.98 -38.13
N THR A 123 -7.31 1.92 -38.74
CA THR A 123 -7.67 1.86 -40.17
C THR A 123 -6.40 1.86 -41.03
N GLY A 124 -6.38 1.02 -42.05
CA GLY A 124 -5.21 0.86 -42.95
C GLY A 124 -4.15 -0.13 -42.45
N ARG A 125 -4.31 -0.71 -41.25
CA ARG A 125 -3.44 -1.74 -40.70
C ARG A 125 -4.19 -3.07 -40.53
N LYS A 126 -3.47 -4.18 -40.41
CA LYS A 126 -4.06 -5.47 -40.04
C LYS A 126 -4.40 -5.45 -38.54
N GLY A 127 -5.59 -4.95 -38.24
CA GLY A 127 -6.09 -4.87 -36.86
C GLY A 127 -6.36 -6.24 -36.27
N VAL A 128 -5.88 -6.46 -35.06
CA VAL A 128 -6.25 -7.61 -34.22
C VAL A 128 -6.92 -7.08 -32.97
N VAL A 129 -8.20 -7.38 -32.77
CA VAL A 129 -8.96 -6.93 -31.63
C VAL A 129 -9.26 -8.08 -30.68
N VAL A 130 -8.84 -7.93 -29.44
CA VAL A 130 -9.11 -8.90 -28.37
C VAL A 130 -10.30 -8.43 -27.55
N ALA A 131 -11.37 -9.18 -27.58
CA ALA A 131 -12.64 -8.88 -26.93
C ALA A 131 -13.11 -10.03 -26.04
N GLY A 132 -13.97 -9.72 -25.09
CA GLY A 132 -14.52 -10.69 -24.13
C GLY A 132 -14.69 -10.05 -22.76
N THR A 133 -15.42 -10.67 -21.87
CA THR A 133 -15.67 -10.16 -20.53
C THR A 133 -14.39 -10.12 -19.69
N HIS A 134 -13.60 -11.22 -19.71
CA HIS A 134 -12.39 -11.39 -18.90
C HIS A 134 -11.18 -11.78 -19.74
N GLY A 135 -9.95 -11.44 -19.28
CA GLY A 135 -8.69 -11.88 -19.90
C GLY A 135 -8.17 -10.98 -21.04
N LYS A 136 -8.91 -9.94 -21.44
CA LYS A 136 -8.57 -9.03 -22.56
C LYS A 136 -7.14 -8.49 -22.47
N THR A 137 -6.78 -7.85 -21.40
CA THR A 137 -5.47 -7.21 -21.20
C THR A 137 -4.31 -8.21 -21.28
N THR A 138 -4.43 -9.36 -20.61
CA THR A 138 -3.41 -10.41 -20.66
C THR A 138 -3.25 -10.97 -22.06
N THR A 139 -4.35 -11.25 -22.76
CA THR A 139 -4.32 -11.82 -24.11
C THR A 139 -3.79 -10.84 -25.14
N SER A 140 -4.21 -9.56 -25.08
CA SER A 140 -3.68 -8.50 -25.96
C SER A 140 -2.18 -8.32 -25.79
N ALA A 141 -1.71 -8.33 -24.52
CA ALA A 141 -0.29 -8.24 -24.22
C ALA A 141 0.50 -9.45 -24.73
N LEU A 142 -0.01 -10.68 -24.53
CA LEU A 142 0.59 -11.90 -25.04
C LEU A 142 0.65 -11.87 -26.57
N ALA A 143 -0.45 -11.49 -27.25
CA ALA A 143 -0.51 -11.38 -28.70
C ALA A 143 0.51 -10.34 -29.22
N ALA A 144 0.57 -9.16 -28.62
CA ALA A 144 1.53 -8.13 -29.01
C ALA A 144 2.98 -8.62 -28.82
N HIS A 145 3.27 -9.32 -27.71
CA HIS A 145 4.59 -9.85 -27.42
C HIS A 145 4.98 -11.00 -28.36
N VAL A 146 4.06 -11.89 -28.66
CA VAL A 146 4.26 -12.98 -29.65
C VAL A 146 4.57 -12.39 -31.04
N LEU A 147 3.80 -11.40 -31.49
CA LEU A 147 4.06 -10.77 -32.78
C LEU A 147 5.39 -10.03 -32.80
N ARG A 148 5.77 -9.34 -31.73
CA ARG A 148 7.05 -8.63 -31.59
C ARG A 148 8.23 -9.60 -31.64
N THR A 149 8.18 -10.68 -30.87
CA THR A 149 9.22 -11.73 -30.85
C THR A 149 9.28 -12.46 -32.22
N GLY A 150 8.13 -12.63 -32.87
CA GLY A 150 8.03 -13.16 -34.24
C GLY A 150 8.47 -12.18 -35.35
N GLY A 151 9.04 -11.02 -35.00
CA GLY A 151 9.61 -10.05 -35.97
C GLY A 151 8.57 -9.24 -36.74
N ARG A 152 7.30 -9.12 -36.23
CA ARG A 152 6.22 -8.39 -36.91
C ARG A 152 6.08 -6.93 -36.48
N SER A 153 6.82 -6.49 -35.45
CA SER A 153 6.81 -5.12 -34.91
C SER A 153 5.42 -4.49 -34.85
N PRO A 154 4.46 -5.03 -34.08
CA PRO A 154 3.11 -4.50 -34.08
C PRO A 154 3.02 -3.20 -33.29
N SER A 155 2.15 -2.27 -33.76
CA SER A 155 1.58 -1.28 -32.86
C SER A 155 0.67 -1.96 -31.85
N HIS A 156 0.56 -1.42 -30.64
CA HIS A 156 -0.33 -1.99 -29.64
C HIS A 156 -1.02 -0.94 -28.78
N TYR A 157 -2.20 -1.32 -28.27
CA TYR A 157 -2.99 -0.57 -27.30
C TYR A 157 -3.63 -1.57 -26.33
N VAL A 158 -3.15 -1.59 -25.08
CA VAL A 158 -3.53 -2.56 -24.03
C VAL A 158 -4.05 -1.81 -22.83
N GLY A 159 -4.95 -2.43 -22.06
CA GLY A 159 -5.62 -1.78 -20.93
C GLY A 159 -4.74 -1.45 -19.70
N ALA A 160 -3.51 -1.97 -19.66
CA ALA A 160 -2.58 -1.77 -18.56
C ALA A 160 -1.13 -1.67 -19.04
N GLU A 161 -0.25 -1.16 -18.17
CA GLU A 161 1.19 -1.18 -18.43
C GLU A 161 1.73 -2.61 -18.41
N ILE A 162 2.46 -2.95 -19.47
CA ILE A 162 3.06 -4.28 -19.66
C ILE A 162 4.58 -4.14 -19.60
N PRO A 163 5.22 -4.61 -18.54
CA PRO A 163 6.67 -4.39 -18.35
C PRO A 163 7.53 -4.83 -19.54
N ILE A 164 7.22 -5.98 -20.16
CA ILE A 164 7.98 -6.49 -21.30
C ILE A 164 7.76 -5.70 -22.59
N LEU A 165 6.65 -4.98 -22.72
CA LEU A 165 6.37 -4.07 -23.83
C LEU A 165 6.89 -2.66 -23.57
N GLY A 166 7.14 -2.31 -22.28
CA GLY A 166 7.64 -1.03 -21.81
C GLY A 166 6.56 0.05 -21.65
N THR A 167 5.34 -0.16 -22.16
CA THR A 167 4.24 0.80 -22.13
C THR A 167 2.90 0.09 -22.36
N ASN A 168 1.80 0.78 -22.05
CA ASN A 168 0.44 0.30 -22.37
C ASN A 168 0.05 0.50 -23.84
N ALA A 169 0.72 1.44 -24.55
CA ALA A 169 0.46 1.68 -25.97
C ALA A 169 1.71 2.19 -26.68
N ASN A 170 1.97 1.68 -27.86
CA ASN A 170 3.07 2.10 -28.72
C ASN A 170 2.67 2.05 -30.19
N PHE A 171 3.07 3.08 -30.93
CA PHE A 171 2.87 3.16 -32.37
C PHE A 171 4.17 2.81 -33.10
N GLU A 172 4.10 1.80 -33.98
CA GLU A 172 5.21 1.38 -34.85
C GLU A 172 4.92 1.85 -36.27
N PRO A 173 5.65 2.86 -36.79
CA PRO A 173 5.36 3.42 -38.12
C PRO A 173 5.37 2.38 -39.23
N GLU A 174 6.33 1.48 -39.26
CA GLU A 174 6.50 0.42 -40.25
C GLU A 174 5.74 -0.88 -39.92
N GLY A 175 5.03 -0.90 -38.78
CA GLY A 175 4.32 -2.09 -38.32
C GLY A 175 3.06 -2.40 -39.15
N GLU A 176 2.98 -3.61 -39.69
CA GLU A 176 1.82 -4.06 -40.45
C GLU A 176 0.60 -4.32 -39.56
N TYR A 177 0.83 -4.82 -38.33
CA TYR A 177 -0.22 -5.20 -37.39
C TYR A 177 -0.48 -4.15 -36.33
N PHE A 178 -1.73 -4.08 -35.87
CA PHE A 178 -2.14 -3.27 -34.74
C PHE A 178 -2.96 -4.12 -33.77
N ILE A 179 -2.46 -4.37 -32.57
CA ILE A 179 -3.15 -5.15 -31.54
C ILE A 179 -3.89 -4.17 -30.61
N ALA A 180 -5.20 -4.37 -30.45
CA ALA A 180 -6.01 -3.54 -29.56
C ALA A 180 -6.88 -4.39 -28.62
N GLU A 181 -7.05 -3.89 -27.40
CA GLU A 181 -8.05 -4.38 -26.49
C GLU A 181 -9.41 -3.75 -26.84
N GLY A 182 -10.41 -4.57 -27.14
CA GLY A 182 -11.79 -4.17 -27.44
C GLY A 182 -12.61 -4.11 -26.15
N ASP A 183 -13.20 -2.94 -25.87
CA ASP A 183 -14.04 -2.72 -24.69
C ASP A 183 -15.52 -2.83 -25.09
N GLU A 184 -16.24 -3.73 -24.45
CA GLU A 184 -17.67 -3.96 -24.67
C GLU A 184 -18.56 -3.09 -23.76
N SER A 185 -18.00 -2.46 -22.73
CA SER A 185 -18.74 -1.88 -21.62
C SER A 185 -19.73 -0.76 -21.99
N ASP A 186 -19.54 -0.10 -23.12
CA ASP A 186 -20.33 1.04 -23.59
C ASP A 186 -20.91 0.83 -25.01
N GLY A 187 -20.88 -0.40 -25.51
CA GLY A 187 -21.41 -0.78 -26.84
C GLY A 187 -20.55 -0.32 -28.01
N THR A 188 -19.38 0.26 -27.78
CA THR A 188 -18.53 0.79 -28.88
C THR A 188 -17.66 -0.26 -29.56
N LEU A 189 -17.68 -1.52 -29.10
CA LEU A 189 -16.98 -2.65 -29.70
C LEU A 189 -17.32 -2.83 -31.20
N VAL A 190 -18.53 -2.48 -31.59
CA VAL A 190 -19.02 -2.56 -32.98
C VAL A 190 -18.34 -1.55 -33.95
N ASN A 191 -17.55 -0.60 -33.44
CA ASN A 191 -16.79 0.33 -34.28
C ASN A 191 -15.54 -0.31 -34.90
N PHE A 192 -15.11 -1.49 -34.41
CA PHE A 192 -13.91 -2.15 -34.90
C PHE A 192 -14.19 -3.05 -36.12
N HIS A 193 -13.46 -2.81 -37.19
CA HIS A 193 -13.44 -3.63 -38.41
C HIS A 193 -12.07 -4.30 -38.55
N SER A 194 -11.82 -5.30 -37.71
CA SER A 194 -10.53 -5.95 -37.59
C SER A 194 -10.23 -6.96 -38.73
N GLU A 195 -8.94 -7.21 -38.98
CA GLU A 195 -8.50 -8.36 -39.83
C GLU A 195 -8.67 -9.67 -39.07
N HIS A 196 -8.29 -9.69 -37.79
CA HIS A 196 -8.49 -10.84 -36.90
C HIS A 196 -9.19 -10.40 -35.63
N ALA A 197 -10.04 -11.27 -35.10
CA ALA A 197 -10.63 -11.08 -33.78
C ALA A 197 -10.27 -12.25 -32.84
N ILE A 198 -10.13 -11.95 -31.57
CA ILE A 198 -10.03 -12.94 -30.50
C ILE A 198 -11.23 -12.71 -29.56
N LEU A 199 -12.09 -13.73 -29.42
CA LEU A 199 -13.24 -13.71 -28.51
C LEU A 199 -12.97 -14.68 -27.35
N LEU A 200 -12.75 -14.14 -26.15
CA LEU A 200 -12.32 -14.93 -24.99
C LEU A 200 -13.51 -15.61 -24.30
N ASN A 201 -14.44 -14.80 -23.80
CA ASN A 201 -15.62 -15.25 -23.08
C ASN A 201 -16.70 -14.18 -23.15
N VAL A 202 -17.95 -14.58 -22.89
CA VAL A 202 -19.11 -13.67 -22.88
C VAL A 202 -19.98 -14.02 -21.67
N GLU A 203 -20.01 -13.10 -20.71
CA GLU A 203 -20.78 -13.20 -19.47
C GLU A 203 -21.70 -11.99 -19.30
N ALA A 204 -22.63 -12.04 -18.35
CA ALA A 204 -23.57 -10.96 -18.06
C ALA A 204 -22.88 -9.89 -17.21
N GLU A 205 -22.12 -8.99 -17.83
CA GLU A 205 -21.55 -7.80 -17.22
C GLU A 205 -22.15 -6.51 -17.80
N HIS A 206 -21.89 -5.37 -17.15
CA HIS A 206 -22.35 -4.05 -17.60
C HIS A 206 -23.87 -3.95 -17.83
N ILE A 207 -24.67 -4.60 -16.96
CA ILE A 207 -26.14 -4.68 -17.04
C ILE A 207 -26.78 -3.30 -16.92
N ASP A 208 -26.08 -2.34 -16.32
CA ASP A 208 -26.44 -0.93 -16.27
C ASP A 208 -26.48 -0.27 -17.67
N HIS A 209 -25.68 -0.74 -18.63
CA HIS A 209 -25.68 -0.31 -20.01
C HIS A 209 -26.60 -1.18 -20.87
N TYR A 210 -26.57 -2.50 -20.70
CA TYR A 210 -27.31 -3.48 -21.51
C TYR A 210 -28.61 -3.90 -20.84
N GLN A 211 -29.70 -3.17 -21.13
CA GLN A 211 -31.01 -3.46 -20.53
C GLN A 211 -31.63 -4.81 -20.98
N GLY A 212 -31.26 -5.30 -22.15
CA GLY A 212 -31.63 -6.63 -22.64
C GLY A 212 -30.79 -7.76 -22.09
N GLY A 213 -29.85 -7.45 -21.15
CA GLY A 213 -29.02 -8.44 -20.48
C GLY A 213 -28.07 -9.19 -21.42
N LEU A 214 -27.84 -10.48 -21.11
CA LEU A 214 -26.89 -11.32 -21.84
C LEU A 214 -27.19 -11.46 -23.34
N GLU A 215 -28.45 -11.42 -23.75
CA GLU A 215 -28.82 -11.53 -25.18
C GLU A 215 -28.37 -10.30 -25.98
N GLU A 216 -28.51 -9.10 -25.41
CA GLU A 216 -28.04 -7.86 -26.04
C GLU A 216 -26.51 -7.85 -26.13
N ILE A 217 -25.82 -8.27 -25.07
CA ILE A 217 -24.36 -8.41 -25.04
C ILE A 217 -23.89 -9.38 -26.12
N CYS A 218 -24.52 -10.57 -26.24
CA CYS A 218 -24.22 -11.54 -27.30
C CYS A 218 -24.45 -10.95 -28.70
N GLY A 219 -25.45 -10.08 -28.86
CA GLY A 219 -25.72 -9.37 -30.11
C GLY A 219 -24.56 -8.44 -30.53
N VAL A 220 -24.01 -7.67 -29.58
CA VAL A 220 -22.86 -6.80 -29.82
C VAL A 220 -21.61 -7.59 -30.20
N PHE A 221 -21.30 -8.67 -29.48
CA PHE A 221 -20.16 -9.55 -29.82
C PHE A 221 -20.37 -10.24 -31.18
N LYS A 222 -21.60 -10.66 -31.50
CA LYS A 222 -21.91 -11.21 -32.80
C LYS A 222 -21.67 -10.23 -33.95
N GLN A 223 -22.16 -8.99 -33.80
CA GLN A 223 -21.95 -7.94 -34.79
C GLN A 223 -20.46 -7.65 -34.98
N PHE A 224 -19.68 -7.53 -33.91
CA PHE A 224 -18.22 -7.39 -33.96
C PHE A 224 -17.54 -8.53 -34.72
N CYS A 225 -17.90 -9.77 -34.40
CA CYS A 225 -17.36 -10.95 -35.09
C CYS A 225 -17.74 -10.95 -36.58
N ASP A 226 -18.98 -10.59 -36.92
CA ASP A 226 -19.45 -10.57 -38.30
C ASP A 226 -18.73 -9.52 -39.17
N GLN A 227 -18.27 -8.43 -38.55
CA GLN A 227 -17.49 -7.37 -39.18
C GLN A 227 -16.00 -7.70 -39.37
N THR A 228 -15.50 -8.78 -38.72
CA THR A 228 -14.11 -9.23 -38.83
C THR A 228 -13.88 -9.88 -40.21
N ARG A 229 -12.86 -9.40 -40.94
CA ARG A 229 -12.59 -9.83 -42.34
C ARG A 229 -11.96 -11.20 -42.45
N GLY A 230 -11.01 -11.52 -41.59
CA GLY A 230 -10.26 -12.76 -41.56
C GLY A 230 -10.77 -13.75 -40.50
N SER A 231 -9.87 -14.32 -39.73
CA SER A 231 -10.21 -15.34 -38.74
C SER A 231 -10.74 -14.73 -37.42
N VAL A 232 -11.70 -15.46 -36.82
CA VAL A 232 -12.16 -15.23 -35.46
C VAL A 232 -11.71 -16.40 -34.59
N ILE A 233 -10.75 -16.10 -33.68
CA ILE A 233 -10.22 -17.07 -32.72
C ILE A 233 -11.09 -16.98 -31.47
N TYR A 234 -11.65 -18.10 -30.99
CA TYR A 234 -12.56 -18.06 -29.85
C TYR A 234 -12.36 -19.18 -28.84
N CYS A 235 -12.65 -18.91 -27.59
CA CYS A 235 -12.64 -19.91 -26.53
C CYS A 235 -13.82 -20.87 -26.69
N GLY A 236 -13.54 -22.11 -27.09
CA GLY A 236 -14.55 -23.16 -27.29
C GLY A 236 -15.19 -23.64 -25.98
N GLU A 237 -14.56 -23.36 -24.84
CA GLU A 237 -15.10 -23.68 -23.52
C GLU A 237 -16.17 -22.67 -23.05
N CYS A 238 -16.31 -21.53 -23.74
CA CYS A 238 -17.37 -20.56 -23.48
C CYS A 238 -18.63 -20.89 -24.31
N PRO A 239 -19.74 -21.31 -23.70
CA PRO A 239 -20.95 -21.67 -24.43
C PRO A 239 -21.52 -20.52 -25.27
N ASN A 240 -21.44 -19.28 -24.75
CA ASN A 240 -21.94 -18.11 -25.45
C ASN A 240 -21.08 -17.75 -26.67
N ALA A 241 -19.74 -17.81 -26.54
CA ALA A 241 -18.85 -17.62 -27.70
C ALA A 241 -19.07 -18.67 -28.77
N THR A 242 -19.22 -19.95 -28.39
CA THR A 242 -19.54 -21.05 -29.32
C THR A 242 -20.87 -20.81 -30.02
N LYS A 243 -21.91 -20.35 -29.30
CA LYS A 243 -23.22 -20.01 -29.89
C LYS A 243 -23.12 -18.85 -30.89
N ILE A 244 -22.37 -17.82 -30.58
CA ILE A 244 -22.16 -16.62 -31.41
C ILE A 244 -21.51 -17.00 -32.75
N LEU A 245 -20.56 -17.93 -32.75
CA LEU A 245 -19.73 -18.29 -33.89
C LEU A 245 -20.19 -19.56 -34.62
N ALA A 246 -21.32 -20.14 -34.19
CA ALA A 246 -21.86 -21.33 -34.83
C ALA A 246 -22.09 -21.09 -36.35
N GLY A 247 -21.50 -21.98 -37.19
CA GLY A 247 -21.62 -21.92 -38.63
C GLY A 247 -20.69 -20.93 -39.36
N ARG A 248 -19.78 -20.24 -38.66
CA ARG A 248 -18.77 -19.37 -39.30
C ARG A 248 -17.55 -20.21 -39.74
N GLU A 249 -17.29 -20.31 -41.06
CA GLU A 249 -16.20 -21.10 -41.62
C GLU A 249 -14.79 -20.59 -41.20
N THR A 250 -14.63 -19.31 -40.95
CA THR A 250 -13.34 -18.70 -40.52
C THR A 250 -13.14 -18.68 -39.02
N ALA A 251 -14.01 -19.38 -38.25
CA ALA A 251 -13.88 -19.47 -36.80
C ALA A 251 -12.87 -20.57 -36.40
N ILE A 252 -11.97 -20.22 -35.46
CA ILE A 252 -10.93 -21.12 -34.96
C ILE A 252 -11.12 -21.26 -33.46
N SER A 253 -11.50 -22.45 -32.99
CA SER A 253 -11.73 -22.73 -31.59
C SER A 253 -10.42 -23.04 -30.84
N TYR A 254 -10.34 -22.62 -29.58
CA TYR A 254 -9.27 -23.07 -28.67
C TYR A 254 -9.82 -23.39 -27.28
N GLY A 255 -9.09 -24.25 -26.55
CA GLY A 255 -9.44 -24.64 -25.18
C GLY A 255 -8.55 -25.78 -24.68
N LEU A 256 -8.85 -26.30 -23.48
CA LEU A 256 -8.11 -27.42 -22.88
C LEU A 256 -8.61 -28.77 -23.44
N ASN A 257 -9.84 -28.81 -23.98
CA ASN A 257 -10.38 -30.02 -24.60
C ASN A 257 -9.71 -30.28 -25.96
N PRO A 258 -9.20 -31.52 -26.23
CA PRO A 258 -8.57 -31.90 -27.50
C PRO A 258 -9.45 -31.75 -28.73
N GLU A 259 -10.75 -31.61 -28.61
CA GLU A 259 -11.69 -31.45 -29.72
C GLU A 259 -11.60 -30.08 -30.40
N PHE A 260 -11.01 -29.09 -29.76
CA PHE A 260 -10.83 -27.77 -30.35
C PHE A 260 -9.68 -27.71 -31.36
N ASN A 261 -9.73 -26.71 -32.25
CA ASN A 261 -8.69 -26.53 -33.26
C ASN A 261 -7.29 -26.34 -32.62
N TYR A 262 -7.22 -25.58 -31.54
CA TYR A 262 -6.02 -25.44 -30.71
C TYR A 262 -6.30 -25.90 -29.29
N SER A 263 -5.46 -26.80 -28.76
CA SER A 263 -5.61 -27.26 -27.39
C SER A 263 -4.28 -27.39 -26.66
N ALA A 264 -4.34 -27.36 -25.33
CA ALA A 264 -3.21 -27.62 -24.47
C ALA A 264 -3.35 -28.98 -23.77
N THR A 265 -2.27 -29.76 -23.80
CA THR A 265 -2.20 -31.06 -23.12
C THR A 265 -0.94 -31.14 -22.27
N LYS A 266 -0.89 -32.10 -21.34
CA LYS A 266 0.29 -32.34 -20.48
C LYS A 266 0.70 -31.10 -19.69
N LEU A 267 -0.29 -30.37 -19.09
CA LEU A 267 -0.05 -29.20 -18.28
C LEU A 267 0.75 -29.58 -17.04
N VAL A 268 1.83 -28.84 -16.78
CA VAL A 268 2.68 -29.02 -15.60
C VAL A 268 3.05 -27.64 -15.04
N GLN A 269 2.70 -27.39 -13.81
CA GLN A 269 3.14 -26.18 -13.10
C GLN A 269 4.65 -26.27 -12.80
N LYS A 270 5.40 -25.23 -13.13
CA LYS A 270 6.84 -25.13 -12.87
C LYS A 270 7.20 -23.76 -12.31
N GLY A 271 7.40 -23.70 -11.01
CA GLY A 271 7.65 -22.42 -10.34
C GLY A 271 6.47 -21.46 -10.56
N ALA A 272 6.78 -20.22 -10.98
CA ALA A 272 5.77 -19.19 -11.27
C ALA A 272 5.10 -19.34 -12.65
N GLY A 273 5.32 -20.41 -13.40
CA GLY A 273 4.81 -20.57 -14.77
C GLY A 273 4.22 -21.95 -15.03
N THR A 274 3.71 -22.16 -16.25
CA THR A 274 3.07 -23.41 -16.69
C THR A 274 3.74 -23.92 -17.98
N GLU A 275 4.14 -25.18 -18.01
CA GLU A 275 4.57 -25.87 -19.25
C GLU A 275 3.43 -26.73 -19.80
N PHE A 276 3.22 -26.72 -21.11
CA PHE A 276 2.23 -27.54 -21.76
C PHE A 276 2.60 -27.86 -23.23
N THR A 277 1.96 -28.90 -23.79
CA THR A 277 2.09 -29.23 -25.19
C THR A 277 0.94 -28.64 -25.99
N VAL A 278 1.25 -27.87 -27.03
CA VAL A 278 0.27 -27.28 -27.95
C VAL A 278 -0.10 -28.32 -29.01
N VAL A 279 -1.39 -28.50 -29.22
CA VAL A 279 -1.95 -29.38 -30.23
C VAL A 279 -2.80 -28.54 -31.20
N LYS A 280 -2.61 -28.70 -32.52
CA LYS A 280 -3.43 -28.09 -33.57
C LYS A 280 -4.12 -29.19 -34.38
N ASN A 281 -5.44 -29.22 -34.41
CA ASN A 281 -6.23 -30.22 -35.15
C ASN A 281 -5.77 -31.67 -34.89
N GLY A 282 -5.53 -31.99 -33.61
CA GLY A 282 -5.09 -33.33 -33.18
C GLY A 282 -3.60 -33.64 -33.40
N LYS A 283 -2.79 -32.71 -33.91
CA LYS A 283 -1.32 -32.89 -34.10
C LYS A 283 -0.54 -31.99 -33.10
N GLU A 284 0.42 -32.60 -32.41
CA GLU A 284 1.33 -31.84 -31.56
C GLU A 284 2.16 -30.87 -32.42
N LEU A 285 2.13 -29.57 -32.06
CA LEU A 285 2.97 -28.53 -32.67
C LEU A 285 4.32 -28.36 -31.93
N GLY A 286 4.29 -28.51 -30.63
CA GLY A 286 5.47 -28.37 -29.79
C GLY A 286 5.12 -28.14 -28.33
N ARG A 287 6.15 -28.08 -27.47
CA ARG A 287 6.03 -27.77 -26.06
C ARG A 287 6.35 -26.31 -25.83
N VAL A 288 5.55 -25.63 -25.03
CA VAL A 288 5.74 -24.22 -24.70
C VAL A 288 5.74 -23.99 -23.19
N ARG A 289 6.43 -22.95 -22.77
CA ARG A 289 6.50 -22.47 -21.39
C ARG A 289 5.81 -21.13 -21.30
N LEU A 290 4.82 -21.00 -20.44
CA LEU A 290 4.19 -19.75 -20.12
C LEU A 290 4.78 -19.22 -18.80
N GLY A 291 5.27 -17.99 -18.79
CA GLY A 291 5.95 -17.38 -17.64
C GLY A 291 5.01 -16.88 -16.53
N ILE A 292 3.69 -17.11 -16.66
CA ILE A 292 2.66 -16.80 -15.66
C ILE A 292 1.81 -18.04 -15.35
N PRO A 293 1.28 -18.17 -14.13
CA PRO A 293 0.54 -19.35 -13.70
C PRO A 293 -0.95 -19.28 -14.01
N GLY A 294 -1.63 -20.44 -13.88
CA GLY A 294 -3.08 -20.60 -13.90
C GLY A 294 -3.64 -21.06 -15.25
N ASP A 295 -4.65 -21.94 -15.19
CA ASP A 295 -5.28 -22.54 -16.37
C ASP A 295 -5.97 -21.48 -17.25
N HIS A 296 -6.55 -20.44 -16.64
CA HIS A 296 -7.10 -19.30 -17.36
C HIS A 296 -6.03 -18.55 -18.19
N ASN A 297 -4.77 -18.49 -17.70
CA ASN A 297 -3.67 -17.91 -18.47
C ASN A 297 -3.17 -18.86 -19.56
N VAL A 298 -3.30 -20.18 -19.40
CA VAL A 298 -3.08 -21.14 -20.50
C VAL A 298 -4.10 -20.91 -21.60
N LEU A 299 -5.38 -20.68 -21.28
CA LEU A 299 -6.40 -20.30 -22.25
C LEU A 299 -6.07 -18.99 -22.96
N ASN A 300 -5.67 -17.94 -22.22
CA ASN A 300 -5.23 -16.67 -22.80
C ASN A 300 -4.02 -16.87 -23.74
N ALA A 301 -3.07 -17.72 -23.35
CA ALA A 301 -1.90 -18.03 -24.17
C ALA A 301 -2.29 -18.83 -25.44
N LEU A 302 -3.22 -19.78 -25.35
CA LEU A 302 -3.70 -20.52 -26.53
C LEU A 302 -4.31 -19.60 -27.60
N ALA A 303 -5.01 -18.55 -27.20
CA ALA A 303 -5.52 -17.54 -28.12
C ALA A 303 -4.38 -16.82 -28.87
N ALA A 304 -3.33 -16.39 -28.15
CA ALA A 304 -2.15 -15.76 -28.73
C ALA A 304 -1.33 -16.74 -29.59
N ILE A 305 -1.22 -18.01 -29.19
CA ILE A 305 -0.59 -19.09 -29.95
C ILE A 305 -1.33 -19.32 -31.27
N ALA A 306 -2.66 -19.42 -31.21
CA ALA A 306 -3.49 -19.60 -32.40
C ALA A 306 -3.26 -18.45 -33.40
N LEU A 307 -3.35 -17.20 -32.92
CA LEU A 307 -3.06 -16.02 -33.76
C LEU A 307 -1.65 -16.09 -34.35
N GLY A 308 -0.62 -16.28 -33.52
CA GLY A 308 0.78 -16.30 -33.96
C GLY A 308 1.02 -17.38 -35.01
N THR A 309 0.46 -18.57 -34.80
CA THR A 309 0.58 -19.70 -35.75
C THR A 309 -0.14 -19.45 -37.08
N GLU A 310 -1.36 -18.83 -37.02
CA GLU A 310 -2.12 -18.51 -38.25
C GLU A 310 -1.43 -17.44 -39.11
N ILE A 311 -0.68 -16.52 -38.50
CA ILE A 311 0.10 -15.51 -39.24
C ILE A 311 1.56 -15.95 -39.54
N GLY A 312 1.88 -17.23 -39.28
CA GLY A 312 3.14 -17.85 -39.66
C GLY A 312 4.33 -17.63 -38.73
N ILE A 313 4.10 -17.37 -37.45
CA ILE A 313 5.15 -17.34 -36.42
C ILE A 313 5.42 -18.80 -35.99
N SER A 314 6.71 -19.18 -35.89
CA SER A 314 7.09 -20.52 -35.48
C SER A 314 6.81 -20.78 -33.98
N ILE A 315 6.58 -22.07 -33.66
CA ILE A 315 6.31 -22.46 -32.27
C ILE A 315 7.48 -22.17 -31.36
N ASP A 316 8.71 -22.17 -31.85
CA ASP A 316 9.92 -21.83 -31.07
C ASP A 316 9.93 -20.34 -30.69
N GLN A 317 9.59 -19.44 -31.62
CA GLN A 317 9.45 -18.02 -31.35
C GLN A 317 8.30 -17.74 -30.38
N ILE A 318 7.22 -18.51 -30.48
CA ILE A 318 6.09 -18.43 -29.56
C ILE A 318 6.50 -18.91 -28.16
N ASP A 319 7.26 -20.01 -28.01
CA ASP A 319 7.82 -20.45 -26.72
C ASP A 319 8.70 -19.41 -26.08
N GLU A 320 9.61 -18.78 -26.87
CA GLU A 320 10.45 -17.69 -26.40
C GLU A 320 9.63 -16.51 -25.84
N ALA A 321 8.63 -16.08 -26.61
CA ALA A 321 7.74 -14.99 -26.19
C ALA A 321 6.99 -15.34 -24.90
N LEU A 322 6.31 -16.47 -24.86
CA LEU A 322 5.51 -16.89 -23.72
C LEU A 322 6.39 -17.15 -22.48
N GLY A 323 7.57 -17.72 -22.66
CA GLY A 323 8.52 -18.03 -21.59
C GLY A 323 9.12 -16.78 -20.93
N SER A 324 9.24 -15.68 -21.68
CA SER A 324 9.71 -14.38 -21.16
C SER A 324 8.60 -13.49 -20.57
N PHE A 325 7.35 -13.79 -20.84
CA PHE A 325 6.21 -12.99 -20.37
C PHE A 325 6.01 -13.12 -18.84
N ARG A 326 5.87 -11.99 -18.13
CA ARG A 326 5.70 -11.95 -16.67
C ARG A 326 4.38 -11.32 -16.23
N GLY A 327 3.43 -11.16 -17.17
CA GLY A 327 2.13 -10.56 -16.91
C GLY A 327 2.08 -9.06 -17.13
N ALA A 328 0.88 -8.52 -16.98
CA ALA A 328 0.62 -7.08 -16.87
C ALA A 328 0.73 -6.66 -15.41
N LYS A 329 1.01 -5.38 -15.16
CA LYS A 329 0.87 -4.84 -13.81
C LYS A 329 -0.53 -5.13 -13.28
N ARG A 330 -0.60 -5.54 -12.03
CA ARG A 330 -1.85 -5.91 -11.35
C ARG A 330 -2.60 -7.10 -11.99
N ARG A 331 -1.92 -8.05 -12.61
CA ARG A 331 -2.48 -9.33 -13.11
C ARG A 331 -1.62 -10.47 -12.61
N PHE A 332 -1.94 -10.99 -11.42
CA PHE A 332 -1.09 -11.91 -10.65
C PHE A 332 0.35 -11.39 -10.53
N GLU A 333 0.49 -10.10 -10.25
CA GLU A 333 1.78 -9.43 -10.17
C GLU A 333 2.51 -9.83 -8.88
N LEU A 334 3.63 -10.49 -9.01
CA LEU A 334 4.49 -10.83 -7.87
C LEU A 334 5.24 -9.60 -7.39
N LYS A 335 4.75 -8.96 -6.32
CA LYS A 335 5.36 -7.77 -5.71
C LYS A 335 6.59 -8.11 -4.87
N ARG A 336 6.53 -9.23 -4.16
CA ARG A 336 7.59 -9.73 -3.29
C ARG A 336 7.56 -11.25 -3.23
N GLN A 337 8.75 -11.87 -3.20
CA GLN A 337 8.93 -13.28 -2.91
C GLN A 337 10.13 -13.47 -1.99
N SER A 338 9.89 -14.03 -0.81
CA SER A 338 10.92 -14.39 0.16
C SER A 338 10.45 -15.59 1.00
N ASP A 339 11.34 -16.20 1.75
CA ASP A 339 10.99 -17.28 2.69
C ASP A 339 10.08 -16.78 3.82
N PHE A 340 10.10 -15.48 4.11
CA PHE A 340 9.23 -14.90 5.13
C PHE A 340 7.81 -14.66 4.60
N VAL A 341 7.66 -13.97 3.46
CA VAL A 341 6.33 -13.67 2.90
C VAL A 341 6.40 -13.48 1.38
N THR A 342 5.37 -13.96 0.69
CA THR A 342 5.12 -13.65 -0.72
C THR A 342 3.93 -12.71 -0.82
N ILE A 343 4.06 -11.63 -1.61
CA ILE A 343 3.00 -10.64 -1.85
C ILE A 343 2.67 -10.60 -3.33
N VAL A 344 1.39 -10.82 -3.64
CA VAL A 344 0.85 -10.78 -5.00
C VAL A 344 -0.22 -9.70 -5.10
N ASP A 345 -0.27 -9.00 -6.23
CA ASP A 345 -1.36 -8.05 -6.54
C ASP A 345 -2.11 -8.50 -7.78
N ASP A 346 -3.44 -8.48 -7.72
CA ASP A 346 -4.29 -8.82 -8.87
C ASP A 346 -5.48 -7.85 -8.97
N TYR A 347 -5.84 -7.51 -10.20
CA TYR A 347 -6.92 -6.60 -10.53
C TYR A 347 -8.31 -7.22 -10.41
N GLY A 348 -8.39 -8.54 -10.18
CA GLY A 348 -9.63 -9.31 -10.10
C GLY A 348 -10.63 -8.68 -9.12
N HIS A 349 -11.81 -8.39 -9.63
CA HIS A 349 -12.86 -7.69 -8.90
C HIS A 349 -14.28 -8.24 -9.20
N HIS A 350 -14.39 -9.18 -10.11
CA HIS A 350 -15.57 -10.00 -10.34
C HIS A 350 -15.44 -11.33 -9.60
N PRO A 351 -16.52 -11.94 -9.05
CA PRO A 351 -16.42 -13.19 -8.30
C PRO A 351 -15.70 -14.32 -9.06
N THR A 352 -15.93 -14.44 -10.36
CA THR A 352 -15.28 -15.43 -11.22
C THR A 352 -13.75 -15.21 -11.29
N GLU A 353 -13.32 -13.95 -11.47
CA GLU A 353 -11.89 -13.60 -11.49
C GLU A 353 -11.23 -13.85 -10.12
N VAL A 354 -11.89 -13.41 -9.05
CA VAL A 354 -11.43 -13.61 -7.67
C VAL A 354 -11.24 -15.10 -7.38
N ALA A 355 -12.23 -15.93 -7.68
CA ALA A 355 -12.15 -17.37 -7.46
C ALA A 355 -11.01 -18.01 -8.28
N ALA A 356 -10.86 -17.65 -9.57
CA ALA A 356 -9.81 -18.18 -10.44
C ALA A 356 -8.40 -17.81 -9.94
N THR A 357 -8.21 -16.55 -9.50
CA THR A 357 -6.95 -16.07 -8.96
C THR A 357 -6.61 -16.77 -7.63
N LEU A 358 -7.56 -16.91 -6.72
CA LEU A 358 -7.36 -17.59 -5.44
C LEU A 358 -7.10 -19.08 -5.59
N GLN A 359 -7.80 -19.76 -6.50
CA GLN A 359 -7.53 -21.15 -6.85
C GLN A 359 -6.12 -21.32 -7.42
N THR A 360 -5.69 -20.44 -8.33
CA THR A 360 -4.33 -20.42 -8.86
C THR A 360 -3.31 -20.24 -7.76
N THR A 361 -3.56 -19.32 -6.82
CA THR A 361 -2.70 -19.08 -5.66
C THR A 361 -2.62 -20.33 -4.79
N ARG A 362 -3.75 -20.97 -4.50
CA ARG A 362 -3.82 -22.18 -3.66
C ARG A 362 -3.07 -23.37 -4.27
N THR A 363 -3.05 -23.49 -5.60
CA THR A 363 -2.25 -24.56 -6.24
C THR A 363 -0.76 -24.37 -6.05
N GLN A 364 -0.29 -23.14 -5.88
CA GLN A 364 1.13 -22.82 -5.69
C GLN A 364 1.54 -22.81 -4.22
N HIS A 365 0.59 -22.57 -3.31
CA HIS A 365 0.86 -22.39 -1.90
C HIS A 365 -0.13 -23.12 -1.01
N GLN A 366 0.37 -24.07 -0.22
CA GLN A 366 -0.43 -24.87 0.72
C GLN A 366 -0.46 -24.30 2.15
N GLY A 367 0.32 -23.25 2.44
CA GLY A 367 0.35 -22.56 3.72
C GLY A 367 -0.77 -21.51 3.88
N ARG A 368 -0.60 -20.63 4.86
CA ARG A 368 -1.59 -19.57 5.15
C ARG A 368 -1.68 -18.56 4.01
N LEU A 369 -2.89 -18.42 3.46
CA LEU A 369 -3.25 -17.45 2.42
C LEU A 369 -4.14 -16.36 2.99
N ILE A 370 -3.65 -15.12 2.99
CA ILE A 370 -4.36 -13.90 3.43
C ILE A 370 -4.79 -13.13 2.19
N CYS A 371 -6.09 -12.89 2.06
CA CYS A 371 -6.64 -12.09 0.98
C CYS A 371 -7.10 -10.72 1.49
N LEU A 372 -6.63 -9.66 0.83
CA LEU A 372 -7.05 -8.27 1.05
C LEU A 372 -7.89 -7.86 -0.16
N PHE A 373 -9.18 -7.68 0.05
CA PHE A 373 -10.12 -7.45 -1.03
C PHE A 373 -10.78 -6.07 -0.94
N GLN A 374 -10.79 -5.34 -2.06
CA GLN A 374 -11.56 -4.11 -2.21
C GLN A 374 -12.69 -4.31 -3.22
N PRO A 375 -13.95 -4.34 -2.76
CA PRO A 375 -15.08 -4.41 -3.67
C PRO A 375 -15.12 -3.19 -4.60
N HIS A 376 -15.55 -3.41 -5.85
CA HIS A 376 -15.62 -2.35 -6.85
C HIS A 376 -17.04 -2.17 -7.34
N ARG A 377 -17.63 -0.97 -7.15
CA ARG A 377 -19.02 -0.56 -7.37
C ARG A 377 -20.03 -1.14 -6.36
N PHE A 378 -20.94 -0.29 -5.93
CA PHE A 378 -22.03 -0.66 -5.00
C PHE A 378 -23.02 -1.61 -5.64
N THR A 379 -23.39 -1.36 -6.91
CA THR A 379 -24.32 -2.19 -7.67
C THR A 379 -23.80 -3.62 -7.83
N ARG A 380 -22.53 -3.81 -8.19
CA ARG A 380 -21.93 -5.15 -8.31
C ARG A 380 -21.89 -5.87 -6.96
N THR A 381 -21.50 -5.19 -5.88
CA THR A 381 -21.45 -5.76 -4.54
C THR A 381 -22.85 -6.25 -4.09
N GLN A 382 -23.89 -5.48 -4.41
CA GLN A 382 -25.26 -5.86 -4.10
C GLN A 382 -25.77 -7.03 -4.92
N LEU A 383 -25.58 -6.98 -6.25
CA LEU A 383 -26.15 -7.96 -7.17
C LEU A 383 -25.46 -9.33 -7.09
N LEU A 384 -24.13 -9.35 -6.88
CA LEU A 384 -23.32 -10.57 -6.86
C LEU A 384 -22.91 -11.00 -5.46
N ARG A 385 -23.67 -10.61 -4.44
CA ARG A 385 -23.39 -10.91 -3.02
C ARG A 385 -23.14 -12.39 -2.77
N ASN A 386 -24.00 -13.24 -3.32
CA ASN A 386 -23.93 -14.70 -3.10
C ASN A 386 -22.75 -15.33 -3.82
N GLU A 387 -22.45 -14.86 -5.02
CA GLU A 387 -21.31 -15.28 -5.81
C GLU A 387 -19.99 -14.88 -5.12
N PHE A 388 -19.92 -13.68 -4.55
CA PHE A 388 -18.78 -13.27 -3.71
C PHE A 388 -18.65 -14.15 -2.47
N GLY A 389 -19.75 -14.56 -1.85
CA GLY A 389 -19.71 -15.50 -0.72
C GLY A 389 -18.95 -16.78 -1.03
N ALA A 390 -19.00 -17.24 -2.29
CA ALA A 390 -18.33 -18.46 -2.75
C ALA A 390 -16.91 -18.21 -3.30
N ALA A 391 -16.60 -17.00 -3.73
CA ALA A 391 -15.34 -16.68 -4.39
C ALA A 391 -14.11 -16.81 -3.47
N PHE A 392 -14.29 -16.77 -2.16
CA PHE A 392 -13.23 -16.79 -1.17
C PHE A 392 -13.05 -18.14 -0.45
N ASP A 393 -13.59 -19.23 -0.99
CA ASP A 393 -13.50 -20.57 -0.36
C ASP A 393 -12.04 -21.08 -0.16
N GLU A 394 -11.08 -20.55 -0.92
CA GLU A 394 -9.68 -20.99 -0.92
C GLU A 394 -8.77 -20.20 0.04
N VAL A 395 -9.28 -19.18 0.76
CA VAL A 395 -8.46 -18.35 1.65
C VAL A 395 -8.59 -18.77 3.11
N ASP A 396 -7.50 -18.63 3.88
CA ASP A 396 -7.51 -18.86 5.32
C ASP A 396 -7.96 -17.63 6.09
N GLU A 397 -7.72 -16.43 5.52
CA GLU A 397 -8.06 -15.16 6.16
C GLU A 397 -8.41 -14.10 5.11
N LEU A 398 -9.60 -13.50 5.25
CA LEU A 398 -10.12 -12.46 4.36
C LEU A 398 -10.28 -11.12 5.09
N TRP A 399 -9.75 -10.06 4.48
CA TRP A 399 -9.96 -8.67 4.91
C TRP A 399 -10.61 -7.88 3.79
N VAL A 400 -11.78 -7.31 4.07
CA VAL A 400 -12.57 -6.55 3.09
C VAL A 400 -12.60 -5.09 3.48
N THR A 401 -12.18 -4.20 2.57
CA THR A 401 -12.21 -2.75 2.76
C THR A 401 -13.56 -2.17 2.36
N ASP A 402 -13.69 -0.85 2.47
CA ASP A 402 -14.83 -0.14 1.87
C ASP A 402 -14.81 -0.27 0.35
N ILE A 403 -16.02 -0.11 -0.23
CA ILE A 403 -16.26 -0.24 -1.67
C ILE A 403 -15.60 0.93 -2.41
N TYR A 404 -14.81 0.63 -3.44
CA TYR A 404 -14.36 1.62 -4.40
C TYR A 404 -15.54 2.02 -5.31
N PRO A 405 -16.00 3.29 -5.26
CA PRO A 405 -17.29 3.67 -5.86
C PRO A 405 -17.29 3.71 -7.38
N ALA A 406 -16.13 3.91 -8.04
CA ALA A 406 -16.03 4.03 -9.51
C ALA A 406 -17.10 4.98 -10.13
N SER A 407 -17.32 6.14 -9.50
CA SER A 407 -18.33 7.14 -9.85
C SER A 407 -19.79 6.79 -9.52
N GLU A 408 -20.08 5.66 -8.89
CA GLU A 408 -21.42 5.36 -8.37
C GLU A 408 -21.70 6.14 -7.08
N GLN A 409 -22.99 6.39 -6.83
CA GLN A 409 -23.44 6.90 -5.52
C GLN A 409 -23.56 5.73 -4.52
N PRO A 410 -23.24 5.94 -3.25
CA PRO A 410 -23.43 4.93 -2.21
C PRO A 410 -24.87 4.41 -2.15
N ILE A 411 -25.03 3.10 -2.03
CA ILE A 411 -26.32 2.45 -1.80
C ILE A 411 -26.46 2.21 -0.29
N PRO A 412 -27.52 2.72 0.38
CA PRO A 412 -27.71 2.53 1.82
C PRO A 412 -27.69 1.06 2.22
N GLY A 413 -26.86 0.71 3.21
CA GLY A 413 -26.70 -0.64 3.73
C GLY A 413 -25.77 -1.56 2.92
N ILE A 414 -25.19 -1.10 1.81
CA ILE A 414 -24.22 -1.85 1.02
C ILE A 414 -22.82 -1.32 1.29
N THR A 415 -21.98 -2.14 1.91
CA THR A 415 -20.60 -1.84 2.29
C THR A 415 -19.71 -3.08 2.09
N GLY A 416 -18.44 -3.00 2.41
CA GLY A 416 -17.57 -4.18 2.46
C GLY A 416 -18.05 -5.27 3.41
N GLN A 417 -18.76 -4.88 4.49
CA GLN A 417 -19.40 -5.82 5.42
C GLN A 417 -20.39 -6.76 4.72
N THR A 418 -21.07 -6.31 3.65
CA THR A 418 -22.00 -7.12 2.85
C THR A 418 -21.35 -8.41 2.32
N ILE A 419 -20.09 -8.32 1.89
CA ILE A 419 -19.32 -9.48 1.42
C ILE A 419 -18.86 -10.34 2.59
N VAL A 420 -18.37 -9.72 3.66
CA VAL A 420 -17.97 -10.44 4.88
C VAL A 420 -19.12 -11.30 5.42
N ASP A 421 -20.34 -10.75 5.43
CA ASP A 421 -21.53 -11.47 5.88
C ASP A 421 -21.85 -12.67 4.96
N ALA A 422 -21.77 -12.48 3.64
CA ALA A 422 -21.98 -13.56 2.67
C ALA A 422 -20.96 -14.70 2.82
N VAL A 423 -19.68 -14.37 3.04
CA VAL A 423 -18.62 -15.35 3.28
C VAL A 423 -18.84 -16.11 4.58
N LYS A 424 -19.24 -15.41 5.66
CA LYS A 424 -19.55 -16.03 6.95
C LYS A 424 -20.78 -16.94 6.89
N GLU A 425 -21.83 -16.52 6.17
CA GLU A 425 -23.03 -17.35 5.93
C GLU A 425 -22.68 -18.66 5.21
N ARG A 426 -21.72 -18.62 4.29
CA ARG A 426 -21.24 -19.83 3.61
C ARG A 426 -20.42 -20.75 4.52
N GLY A 427 -19.69 -20.21 5.50
CA GLY A 427 -19.03 -20.94 6.56
C GLY A 427 -17.79 -21.73 6.17
N LYS A 428 -17.12 -21.44 5.04
CA LYS A 428 -15.86 -22.08 4.64
C LYS A 428 -14.63 -21.28 5.07
N THR A 429 -14.70 -19.96 5.00
CA THR A 429 -13.63 -19.07 5.47
C THR A 429 -13.97 -18.58 6.87
N GLU A 430 -13.33 -19.16 7.87
CA GLU A 430 -13.63 -18.87 9.29
C GLU A 430 -13.24 -17.44 9.69
N LYS A 431 -12.14 -16.92 9.13
CA LYS A 431 -11.58 -15.60 9.44
C LYS A 431 -11.89 -14.61 8.34
N ALA A 432 -13.03 -13.94 8.45
CA ALA A 432 -13.42 -12.85 7.55
C ALA A 432 -13.72 -11.58 8.35
N PHE A 433 -13.02 -10.49 7.99
CA PHE A 433 -13.06 -9.22 8.70
C PHE A 433 -13.38 -8.07 7.74
N SER A 434 -14.16 -7.10 8.21
CA SER A 434 -14.31 -5.81 7.56
C SER A 434 -13.32 -4.82 8.15
N HIS A 435 -12.52 -4.18 7.31
CA HIS A 435 -11.60 -3.11 7.67
C HIS A 435 -11.79 -1.94 6.70
N PRO A 436 -12.73 -1.02 6.97
CA PRO A 436 -13.11 0.05 6.04
C PRO A 436 -11.94 0.95 5.62
N ASP A 437 -11.06 1.26 6.58
CA ASP A 437 -9.96 2.19 6.38
C ASP A 437 -8.75 1.54 5.67
N LEU A 438 -8.62 1.82 4.38
CA LEU A 438 -7.51 1.32 3.56
C LEU A 438 -6.14 1.81 4.07
N ALA A 439 -6.08 3.03 4.61
CA ALA A 439 -4.83 3.66 5.02
C ALA A 439 -4.14 2.92 6.18
N THR A 440 -4.92 2.22 7.02
CA THR A 440 -4.42 1.49 8.20
C THR A 440 -4.39 -0.03 8.03
N LEU A 441 -4.94 -0.58 6.96
CA LEU A 441 -5.01 -2.03 6.75
C LEU A 441 -3.63 -2.70 6.74
N HIS A 442 -2.61 -2.05 6.17
CA HIS A 442 -1.24 -2.56 6.15
C HIS A 442 -0.66 -2.78 7.56
N LEU A 443 -1.06 -1.96 8.55
CA LEU A 443 -0.61 -2.07 9.94
C LEU A 443 -1.14 -3.36 10.58
N GLU A 444 -2.43 -3.65 10.38
CA GLU A 444 -3.07 -4.87 10.89
C GLU A 444 -2.44 -6.13 10.29
N ILE A 445 -2.21 -6.11 8.98
CA ILE A 445 -1.62 -7.24 8.27
C ILE A 445 -0.15 -7.42 8.64
N GLY A 446 0.66 -6.37 8.55
CA GLY A 446 2.11 -6.44 8.79
C GLY A 446 2.47 -6.91 10.19
N ASN A 447 1.67 -6.53 11.21
CA ASN A 447 1.89 -6.92 12.61
C ASN A 447 1.65 -8.42 12.88
N GLN A 448 0.88 -9.11 12.04
CA GLN A 448 0.53 -10.53 12.22
C GLN A 448 1.18 -11.49 11.22
N LEU A 449 2.02 -10.99 10.28
CA LEU A 449 2.71 -11.82 9.30
C LEU A 449 3.61 -12.86 9.97
N LYS A 450 3.66 -14.04 9.37
CA LYS A 450 4.47 -15.18 9.80
C LYS A 450 5.30 -15.72 8.65
N PRO A 451 6.43 -16.38 8.93
CA PRO A 451 7.20 -17.06 7.89
C PRO A 451 6.34 -18.02 7.07
N GLY A 452 6.45 -17.92 5.76
CA GLY A 452 5.71 -18.73 4.80
C GLY A 452 4.31 -18.20 4.43
N ASP A 453 3.86 -17.04 4.96
CA ASP A 453 2.57 -16.46 4.58
C ASP A 453 2.56 -15.99 3.10
N TRP A 454 1.42 -16.15 2.46
CA TRP A 454 1.11 -15.46 1.22
C TRP A 454 0.02 -14.41 1.46
N VAL A 455 0.26 -13.21 0.96
CA VAL A 455 -0.68 -12.07 0.98
C VAL A 455 -1.05 -11.74 -0.46
N ILE A 456 -2.34 -11.71 -0.75
CA ILE A 456 -2.83 -11.29 -2.06
C ILE A 456 -3.74 -10.08 -1.92
N THR A 457 -3.46 -9.02 -2.69
CA THR A 457 -4.35 -7.87 -2.84
C THR A 457 -5.21 -8.06 -4.08
N LEU A 458 -6.53 -7.94 -3.94
CA LEU A 458 -7.52 -8.15 -5.00
C LEU A 458 -8.46 -6.95 -5.12
N GLY A 459 -8.61 -6.42 -6.33
CA GLY A 459 -9.57 -5.34 -6.61
C GLY A 459 -9.12 -4.34 -7.66
N ALA A 460 -10.07 -3.72 -8.37
CA ALA A 460 -9.81 -2.74 -9.42
C ALA A 460 -9.52 -1.31 -8.90
N GLY A 461 -9.73 -1.07 -7.61
CA GLY A 461 -9.46 0.21 -6.95
C GLY A 461 -8.00 0.34 -6.51
N ASN A 462 -7.80 0.99 -5.35
CA ASN A 462 -6.47 1.31 -4.82
C ASN A 462 -5.95 0.34 -3.75
N ILE A 463 -6.54 -0.84 -3.59
CA ILE A 463 -6.08 -1.88 -2.65
C ILE A 463 -4.61 -2.28 -2.84
N HIS A 464 -4.09 -2.17 -4.07
CA HIS A 464 -2.70 -2.46 -4.42
C HIS A 464 -1.69 -1.61 -3.63
N GLU A 465 -2.10 -0.44 -3.13
CA GLU A 465 -1.27 0.44 -2.30
C GLU A 465 -0.86 -0.25 -1.00
N VAL A 466 -1.76 -1.08 -0.42
CA VAL A 466 -1.48 -1.88 0.79
C VAL A 466 -0.36 -2.89 0.51
N GLY A 467 -0.45 -3.63 -0.59
CA GLY A 467 0.59 -4.59 -0.99
C GLY A 467 1.92 -3.91 -1.30
N THR A 468 1.89 -2.74 -1.96
CA THR A 468 3.08 -1.93 -2.25
C THR A 468 3.74 -1.44 -0.97
N ARG A 469 2.96 -0.93 -0.01
CA ARG A 469 3.45 -0.47 1.29
C ARG A 469 4.12 -1.60 2.06
N LEU A 470 3.43 -2.74 2.21
CA LEU A 470 4.00 -3.91 2.87
C LEU A 470 5.30 -4.38 2.20
N THR A 471 5.37 -4.38 0.87
CA THR A 471 6.57 -4.77 0.12
C THR A 471 7.75 -3.84 0.43
N THR A 472 7.51 -2.53 0.44
CA THR A 472 8.53 -1.52 0.74
C THR A 472 9.05 -1.64 2.17
N ASP A 473 8.14 -1.77 3.13
CA ASP A 473 8.52 -1.83 4.54
C ASP A 473 9.20 -3.16 4.89
N LEU A 474 8.79 -4.26 4.29
CA LEU A 474 9.48 -5.55 4.43
C LEU A 474 10.87 -5.55 3.78
N ALA A 475 11.07 -4.83 2.66
CA ALA A 475 12.40 -4.67 2.09
C ALA A 475 13.33 -3.88 3.03
N THR A 476 12.81 -2.88 3.74
CA THR A 476 13.55 -2.17 4.79
C THR A 476 13.89 -3.09 5.97
N ILE A 477 12.96 -3.96 6.40
CA ILE A 477 13.24 -4.99 7.43
C ILE A 477 14.39 -5.91 6.99
N ASP A 478 14.42 -6.34 5.72
CA ASP A 478 15.51 -7.19 5.21
C ASP A 478 16.85 -6.44 5.22
N GLN A 479 16.87 -5.16 4.86
CA GLN A 479 18.06 -4.33 4.96
C GLN A 479 18.55 -4.20 6.41
N LEU A 480 17.66 -3.94 7.35
CA LEU A 480 18.00 -3.91 8.77
C LEU A 480 18.58 -5.25 9.27
N ARG A 481 17.97 -6.36 8.88
CA ARG A 481 18.46 -7.71 9.22
C ARG A 481 19.79 -8.07 8.54
N SER A 482 20.14 -7.44 7.43
CA SER A 482 21.42 -7.67 6.76
C SER A 482 22.60 -7.00 7.49
N VAL A 483 22.35 -5.99 8.33
CA VAL A 483 23.39 -5.26 9.08
C VAL A 483 23.44 -5.63 10.56
N ILE A 484 22.40 -6.31 11.07
CA ILE A 484 22.30 -6.77 12.46
C ILE A 484 21.87 -8.23 12.45
N ASP A 485 22.68 -9.10 13.07
CA ASP A 485 22.34 -10.49 13.24
C ASP A 485 21.13 -10.65 14.18
N GLU A 486 20.36 -11.73 14.00
CA GLU A 486 19.19 -12.02 14.85
C GLU A 486 19.53 -12.18 16.34
N GLU A 487 20.78 -12.56 16.64
CA GLU A 487 21.32 -12.65 18.01
C GLU A 487 21.55 -11.25 18.63
N ASP A 488 21.85 -10.24 17.80
CA ASP A 488 22.18 -8.88 18.21
C ASP A 488 20.98 -7.95 18.35
N ALA A 489 19.85 -8.26 17.70
CA ALA A 489 18.62 -7.47 17.84
C ALA A 489 17.35 -8.24 17.48
N VAL A 490 16.25 -7.90 18.15
CA VAL A 490 14.89 -8.27 17.74
C VAL A 490 14.32 -7.15 16.89
N ILE A 491 13.95 -7.43 15.61
CA ILE A 491 13.35 -6.46 14.70
C ILE A 491 11.91 -6.88 14.40
N LYS A 492 10.96 -5.92 14.51
CA LYS A 492 9.54 -6.13 14.22
C LYS A 492 9.00 -5.01 13.35
N LEU A 493 8.00 -5.34 12.53
CA LEU A 493 7.22 -4.40 11.75
C LEU A 493 5.98 -3.96 12.54
N TYR A 494 5.67 -2.66 12.55
CA TYR A 494 4.47 -2.04 13.13
C TYR A 494 4.17 -2.40 14.61
N GLU A 495 5.21 -2.48 15.45
CA GLU A 495 5.01 -2.80 16.88
C GLU A 495 4.25 -1.66 17.60
N PRO A 496 3.11 -1.96 18.25
CA PRO A 496 2.29 -0.94 18.88
C PRO A 496 2.99 -0.24 20.06
N MET A 497 3.22 1.08 19.97
CA MET A 497 3.91 1.86 21.01
C MET A 497 3.13 1.94 22.33
N ARG A 498 1.81 1.76 22.33
CA ARG A 498 1.02 1.64 23.57
C ARG A 498 1.49 0.53 24.52
N LYS A 499 2.20 -0.48 24.01
CA LYS A 499 2.81 -1.56 24.83
C LYS A 499 4.13 -1.09 25.46
N HIS A 500 4.74 -0.02 24.94
CA HIS A 500 6.06 0.47 25.29
C HIS A 500 6.04 1.87 25.94
N THR A 501 4.86 2.45 26.19
CA THR A 501 4.66 3.69 26.94
C THR A 501 3.94 3.43 28.26
N THR A 502 4.27 4.19 29.30
CA THR A 502 3.57 4.10 30.60
C THR A 502 2.17 4.69 30.56
N MET A 503 1.90 5.61 29.64
CA MET A 503 0.57 6.16 29.33
C MET A 503 -0.33 5.13 28.64
N LYS A 504 0.24 4.11 28.02
CA LYS A 504 -0.46 3.08 27.22
C LYS A 504 -1.27 3.64 26.05
N VAL A 505 -0.80 4.72 25.45
CA VAL A 505 -1.30 5.30 24.20
C VAL A 505 -0.21 5.30 23.14
N GLY A 506 -0.60 5.49 21.90
CA GLY A 506 0.27 5.66 20.75
C GLY A 506 0.14 4.56 19.70
N GLY A 507 0.19 4.99 18.44
CA GLY A 507 0.21 4.16 17.26
C GLY A 507 1.48 3.31 17.15
N PRO A 508 1.72 2.64 16.01
CA PRO A 508 2.85 1.73 15.86
C PRO A 508 4.19 2.45 15.65
N ALA A 509 5.27 1.81 16.03
CA ALA A 509 6.59 2.05 15.46
C ALA A 509 6.65 1.39 14.08
N GLN A 510 7.01 2.12 13.03
CA GLN A 510 7.11 1.53 11.68
C GLN A 510 8.09 0.35 11.70
N PHE A 511 9.30 0.57 12.20
CA PHE A 511 10.27 -0.49 12.44
C PHE A 511 10.70 -0.45 13.90
N TRP A 512 10.45 -1.51 14.64
CA TRP A 512 10.85 -1.64 16.03
C TRP A 512 12.11 -2.47 16.14
N ALA A 513 13.14 -1.97 16.88
CA ALA A 513 14.38 -2.67 17.11
C ALA A 513 14.72 -2.74 18.62
N GLU A 514 15.01 -3.94 19.13
CA GLU A 514 15.53 -4.16 20.48
C GLU A 514 16.95 -4.74 20.39
N PRO A 515 18.01 -3.93 20.36
CA PRO A 515 19.38 -4.43 20.33
C PRO A 515 19.72 -5.12 21.66
N THR A 516 20.60 -6.11 21.59
CA THR A 516 21.09 -6.89 22.72
C THR A 516 22.57 -6.67 23.01
N THR A 517 23.34 -6.17 22.02
CA THR A 517 24.77 -5.90 22.12
C THR A 517 25.11 -4.47 21.70
N GLU A 518 26.16 -3.88 22.29
CA GLU A 518 26.65 -2.54 21.90
C GLU A 518 27.12 -2.52 20.43
N PRO A 519 27.88 -3.50 19.91
CA PRO A 519 28.29 -3.52 18.52
C PRO A 519 27.10 -3.62 17.52
N GLY A 520 26.08 -4.42 17.86
CA GLY A 520 24.85 -4.51 17.05
C GLY A 520 24.12 -3.18 17.01
N PHE A 521 24.00 -2.50 18.14
CA PHE A 521 23.38 -1.19 18.20
C PHE A 521 24.18 -0.12 17.41
N ALA A 522 25.52 -0.15 17.52
CA ALA A 522 26.39 0.75 16.76
C ALA A 522 26.22 0.58 15.24
N ARG A 523 26.13 -0.67 14.75
CA ARG A 523 25.86 -0.95 13.33
C ARG A 523 24.48 -0.41 12.91
N LEU A 524 23.45 -0.54 13.75
CA LEU A 524 22.12 0.01 13.47
C LEU A 524 22.15 1.54 13.34
N VAL A 525 22.77 2.24 14.28
CA VAL A 525 22.91 3.70 14.24
C VAL A 525 23.60 4.14 12.96
N LYS A 526 24.74 3.52 12.64
CA LYS A 526 25.53 3.79 11.42
C LYS A 526 24.74 3.55 10.15
N HIS A 527 24.00 2.45 10.08
CA HIS A 527 23.14 2.13 8.91
C HIS A 527 22.04 3.18 8.73
N CYS A 528 21.33 3.52 9.78
CA CYS A 528 20.27 4.54 9.72
C CYS A 528 20.82 5.91 9.27
N ALA A 529 21.98 6.31 9.78
CA ALA A 529 22.62 7.54 9.36
C ALA A 529 23.04 7.51 7.87
N ALA A 530 23.64 6.42 7.42
CA ALA A 530 24.11 6.26 6.05
C ALA A 530 22.98 6.20 5.01
N THR A 531 21.81 5.66 5.38
CA THR A 531 20.64 5.52 4.49
C THR A 531 19.64 6.65 4.62
N GLY A 532 19.80 7.56 5.58
CA GLY A 532 18.82 8.60 5.89
C GLY A 532 17.53 8.06 6.53
N LEU A 533 17.54 6.82 7.01
CA LEU A 533 16.40 6.21 7.70
C LEU A 533 16.27 6.84 9.10
N PRO A 534 15.13 7.49 9.41
CA PRO A 534 14.96 8.12 10.72
C PRO A 534 15.14 7.12 11.87
N LEU A 535 15.95 7.48 12.85
CA LEU A 535 16.18 6.68 14.06
C LEU A 535 15.74 7.46 15.29
N ARG A 536 14.89 6.84 16.09
CA ARG A 536 14.50 7.34 17.41
C ARG A 536 14.79 6.32 18.50
N VAL A 537 15.61 6.70 19.46
CA VAL A 537 15.88 5.85 20.62
C VAL A 537 14.89 6.17 21.73
N VAL A 538 14.28 5.13 22.28
CA VAL A 538 13.31 5.21 23.37
C VAL A 538 13.73 4.30 24.52
N GLY A 539 13.47 4.73 25.75
CA GLY A 539 13.61 3.88 26.93
C GLY A 539 12.30 3.18 27.26
N ARG A 540 11.88 3.26 28.51
CA ARG A 540 10.63 2.65 29.02
C ARG A 540 9.37 3.47 28.77
N GLY A 541 9.44 4.53 27.96
CA GLY A 541 8.31 5.34 27.57
C GLY A 541 7.61 6.10 28.72
N SER A 542 8.33 6.40 29.81
CA SER A 542 7.75 7.01 31.00
C SER A 542 7.54 8.55 30.87
N ASN A 543 8.14 9.16 29.84
CA ASN A 543 7.98 10.59 29.53
C ASN A 543 7.67 10.77 28.04
N LEU A 544 6.95 9.81 27.43
CA LEU A 544 6.57 9.86 26.03
C LEU A 544 5.05 9.85 25.86
N LEU A 545 4.58 10.72 24.98
CA LEU A 545 3.26 10.70 24.39
C LEU A 545 3.43 10.45 22.87
N VAL A 546 3.13 9.27 22.44
CA VAL A 546 3.23 8.90 21.01
C VAL A 546 1.89 9.15 20.35
N ARG A 547 1.88 9.88 19.22
CA ARG A 547 0.65 10.15 18.45
C ARG A 547 0.05 8.86 17.86
N ASP A 548 -1.24 8.89 17.57
CA ASP A 548 -1.99 7.70 17.15
C ASP A 548 -1.57 7.15 15.77
N GLY A 549 -1.04 7.98 14.87
CA GLY A 549 -0.48 7.53 13.59
C GLY A 549 0.85 6.79 13.71
N GLY A 550 1.53 6.92 14.86
CA GLY A 550 2.77 6.18 15.13
C GLY A 550 4.05 6.96 14.85
N ILE A 551 5.18 6.26 14.85
CA ILE A 551 6.52 6.83 14.65
C ILE A 551 7.12 6.28 13.37
N PRO A 552 7.39 7.12 12.35
CA PRO A 552 8.04 6.69 11.12
C PRO A 552 9.53 6.38 11.36
N GLY A 553 10.07 5.46 10.55
CA GLY A 553 11.45 5.01 10.65
C GLY A 553 11.66 4.00 11.77
N VAL A 554 12.91 3.89 12.24
CA VAL A 554 13.33 2.93 13.27
C VAL A 554 13.10 3.51 14.66
N VAL A 555 12.38 2.79 15.49
CA VAL A 555 12.30 3.03 16.94
C VAL A 555 13.12 1.99 17.66
N CYS A 556 14.22 2.41 18.27
CA CYS A 556 15.18 1.54 18.94
C CYS A 556 14.99 1.60 20.47
N CYS A 557 14.89 0.42 21.11
CA CYS A 557 14.69 0.29 22.56
C CYS A 557 15.76 -0.62 23.18
N PRO A 558 16.91 -0.09 23.65
CA PRO A 558 18.00 -0.84 24.23
C PRO A 558 17.69 -1.22 25.70
N VAL A 559 16.95 -2.32 25.89
CA VAL A 559 16.50 -2.76 27.24
C VAL A 559 16.78 -4.24 27.51
N ARG A 560 17.50 -4.91 26.61
CA ARG A 560 17.88 -6.34 26.70
C ARG A 560 19.40 -6.50 26.64
N GLY A 561 19.87 -7.73 26.87
CA GLY A 561 21.27 -8.10 26.80
C GLY A 561 22.15 -7.17 27.65
N GLU A 562 23.26 -6.71 27.08
CA GLU A 562 24.24 -5.82 27.74
C GLU A 562 23.61 -4.55 28.33
N PHE A 563 22.53 -4.04 27.72
CA PHE A 563 21.83 -2.84 28.20
C PHE A 563 21.01 -3.06 29.47
N SER A 564 20.83 -4.30 29.93
CA SER A 564 20.12 -4.65 31.16
C SER A 564 21.03 -5.06 32.31
N GLU A 565 22.35 -5.08 32.10
CA GLU A 565 23.32 -5.55 33.07
C GLU A 565 23.68 -4.50 34.12
N ILE A 566 24.01 -4.98 35.33
CA ILE A 566 24.48 -4.18 36.45
C ILE A 566 25.74 -4.86 36.97
N HIS A 567 26.84 -4.10 37.07
CA HIS A 567 28.11 -4.58 37.61
C HIS A 567 28.56 -3.65 38.73
N VAL A 568 28.80 -4.22 39.93
CA VAL A 568 29.29 -3.51 41.10
C VAL A 568 30.79 -3.73 41.22
N ASP A 569 31.55 -2.64 41.37
CA ASP A 569 32.99 -2.66 41.59
C ASP A 569 33.40 -1.63 42.67
N GLY A 570 33.68 -2.08 43.88
CA GLY A 570 33.93 -1.23 45.00
C GLY A 570 32.77 -0.27 45.27
N ASN A 571 33.02 1.01 45.24
CA ASN A 571 32.02 2.07 45.44
C ASN A 571 31.30 2.49 44.15
N THR A 572 31.60 1.84 43.03
CA THR A 572 31.00 2.17 41.74
C THR A 572 30.07 1.12 41.23
N ILE A 573 29.05 1.54 40.47
CA ILE A 573 28.09 0.66 39.83
C ILE A 573 28.02 1.04 38.36
N ARG A 574 28.40 0.13 37.46
CA ARG A 574 28.12 0.26 36.02
C ARG A 574 26.75 -0.32 35.73
N ALA A 575 25.88 0.47 35.10
CA ALA A 575 24.53 0.07 34.71
C ALA A 575 24.26 0.36 33.25
N GLY A 576 23.73 -0.61 32.51
CA GLY A 576 23.30 -0.48 31.13
C GLY A 576 22.10 0.49 31.00
N ALA A 577 21.94 1.10 29.83
CA ALA A 577 20.91 2.13 29.57
C ALA A 577 19.47 1.64 29.80
N GLY A 578 19.21 0.33 29.62
CA GLY A 578 17.91 -0.31 29.84
C GLY A 578 17.60 -0.66 31.30
N VAL A 579 18.57 -0.56 32.20
CA VAL A 579 18.38 -0.86 33.63
C VAL A 579 17.36 0.10 34.23
N LYS A 580 16.35 -0.45 34.90
CA LYS A 580 15.38 0.36 35.65
C LYS A 580 16.04 1.01 36.85
N TYR A 581 15.74 2.28 37.13
CA TYR A 581 16.26 2.99 38.29
C TYR A 581 15.98 2.24 39.60
N LYS A 582 14.81 1.67 39.75
CA LYS A 582 14.49 0.80 40.90
C LYS A 582 15.45 -0.39 41.03
N ALA A 583 15.89 -1.00 39.93
CA ALA A 583 16.84 -2.10 39.94
C ALA A 583 18.25 -1.62 40.33
N LEU A 584 18.64 -0.42 39.89
CA LEU A 584 19.89 0.21 40.27
C LEU A 584 19.92 0.54 41.78
N ALA A 585 18.84 1.09 42.33
CA ALA A 585 18.71 1.33 43.78
C ALA A 585 18.76 0.06 44.60
N ALA A 586 18.13 -1.03 44.09
CA ALA A 586 18.20 -2.35 44.76
C ALA A 586 19.61 -2.95 44.72
N ALA A 587 20.34 -2.82 43.61
CA ALA A 587 21.74 -3.25 43.52
C ALA A 587 22.65 -2.47 44.46
N ALA A 588 22.47 -1.14 44.57
CA ALA A 588 23.20 -0.29 45.48
C ALA A 588 22.95 -0.68 46.97
N LEU A 589 21.69 -0.96 47.34
CA LEU A 589 21.35 -1.49 48.67
C LEU A 589 22.06 -2.83 48.92
N GLY A 590 22.09 -3.76 47.95
CA GLY A 590 22.79 -5.03 48.09
C GLY A 590 24.31 -4.90 48.25
N ALA A 591 24.88 -3.81 47.77
CA ALA A 591 26.30 -3.45 47.87
C ALA A 591 26.64 -2.53 49.04
N GLU A 592 25.67 -2.19 49.91
CA GLU A 592 25.81 -1.25 50.99
C GLU A 592 26.31 0.17 50.55
N LEU A 593 25.80 0.64 49.37
CA LEU A 593 26.10 1.92 48.78
C LEU A 593 24.87 2.84 48.88
N GLY A 594 24.99 3.90 49.64
CA GLY A 594 23.99 4.97 49.76
C GLY A 594 24.06 5.98 48.60
N GLY A 595 23.06 6.85 48.55
CA GLY A 595 22.92 7.90 47.53
C GLY A 595 21.94 7.57 46.43
N PHE A 596 21.50 6.31 46.27
CA PHE A 596 20.60 5.84 45.19
C PHE A 596 19.13 5.72 45.62
N GLU A 597 18.78 6.02 46.86
CA GLU A 597 17.48 5.75 47.48
C GLU A 597 16.33 6.54 46.81
N TRP A 598 16.63 7.73 46.28
CA TRP A 598 15.70 8.59 45.57
C TRP A 598 15.25 8.00 44.24
N MET A 599 16.04 7.08 43.66
CA MET A 599 15.77 6.41 42.36
C MET A 599 14.63 5.40 42.43
N GLU A 600 14.31 4.82 43.61
CA GLU A 600 13.31 3.76 43.81
C GLU A 600 11.95 4.13 43.21
N GLY A 601 11.56 5.33 43.32
CA GLY A 601 10.23 5.74 42.86
C GLY A 601 10.20 6.31 41.44
N ILE A 602 11.33 6.46 40.73
CA ILE A 602 11.32 7.06 39.37
C ILE A 602 11.00 6.00 38.31
N PRO A 603 9.90 6.14 37.55
CA PRO A 603 9.62 5.27 36.43
C PRO A 603 10.57 5.60 35.29
N GLY A 604 11.33 4.63 34.79
CA GLY A 604 12.25 4.86 33.69
C GLY A 604 13.46 3.93 33.74
N ALA A 605 14.36 4.15 32.81
CA ALA A 605 15.61 3.46 32.69
C ALA A 605 16.79 4.44 32.68
N VAL A 606 17.99 3.95 33.01
CA VAL A 606 19.24 4.73 33.08
C VAL A 606 19.42 5.65 31.86
N GLY A 607 19.30 5.12 30.61
CA GLY A 607 19.52 5.94 29.41
C GLY A 607 18.57 7.14 29.29
N GLY A 608 17.28 6.96 29.57
CA GLY A 608 16.30 8.05 29.56
C GLY A 608 16.55 9.05 30.71
N SER A 609 16.96 8.56 31.86
CA SER A 609 17.29 9.39 33.02
C SER A 609 18.57 10.22 32.81
N LEU A 610 19.59 9.66 32.17
CA LEU A 610 20.78 10.39 31.74
C LEU A 610 20.40 11.51 30.76
N ARG A 611 19.61 11.22 29.72
CA ARG A 611 19.18 12.17 28.68
C ARG A 611 18.43 13.38 29.28
N MET A 612 17.61 13.13 30.30
CA MET A 612 16.76 14.13 30.93
C MET A 612 17.38 14.71 32.21
N ASN A 613 18.57 14.30 32.64
CA ASN A 613 19.09 14.56 33.98
C ASN A 613 17.97 14.42 35.02
N ALA A 614 17.33 13.24 35.06
CA ALA A 614 16.18 12.99 35.90
C ALA A 614 16.53 13.15 37.35
N GLY A 615 15.65 13.75 38.15
CA GLY A 615 15.90 13.97 39.56
C GLY A 615 14.64 13.95 40.41
N ALA A 616 14.80 13.69 41.67
CA ALA A 616 13.78 13.78 42.71
C ALA A 616 14.39 14.06 44.08
N MET A 617 13.60 14.69 44.94
CA MET A 617 13.98 14.94 46.36
C MET A 617 15.25 15.77 46.52
N GLY A 618 15.59 16.63 45.55
CA GLY A 618 16.77 17.50 45.58
C GLY A 618 18.04 16.86 45.00
N THR A 619 17.99 15.64 44.49
CA THR A 619 19.13 14.96 43.87
C THR A 619 18.81 14.71 42.39
N GLU A 620 19.80 14.88 41.52
CA GLU A 620 19.72 14.63 40.07
C GLU A 620 20.68 13.51 39.64
N THR A 621 20.43 12.91 38.46
CA THR A 621 21.21 11.76 37.93
C THR A 621 22.71 12.07 37.92
N PHE A 622 23.12 13.24 37.40
CA PHE A 622 24.52 13.57 37.24
C PHE A 622 25.24 13.95 38.55
N ASP A 623 24.55 14.06 39.67
CA ASP A 623 25.21 14.20 40.98
C ASP A 623 26.02 12.96 41.39
N GLN A 624 25.70 11.78 40.74
CA GLN A 624 26.33 10.51 41.05
C GLN A 624 27.01 9.85 39.83
N VAL A 625 26.85 10.39 38.61
CA VAL A 625 27.46 9.84 37.40
C VAL A 625 28.94 10.19 37.34
N VAL A 626 29.79 9.17 37.17
CA VAL A 626 31.24 9.28 36.96
C VAL A 626 31.57 9.34 35.46
N SER A 627 31.02 8.47 34.67
CA SER A 627 31.20 8.42 33.20
C SER A 627 29.94 7.92 32.50
N VAL A 628 29.80 8.32 31.23
CA VAL A 628 28.75 7.86 30.35
C VAL A 628 29.39 7.25 29.10
N ARG A 629 29.01 6.02 28.80
CA ARG A 629 29.36 5.33 27.56
C ARG A 629 28.21 5.54 26.57
N MET A 630 28.53 5.93 25.34
CA MET A 630 27.54 6.33 24.35
C MET A 630 27.96 5.94 22.93
N ILE A 631 26.99 5.86 22.02
CA ILE A 631 27.19 5.73 20.59
C ILE A 631 26.86 7.07 19.94
N ASP A 632 27.77 7.58 19.11
CA ASP A 632 27.53 8.81 18.34
C ASP A 632 26.77 8.54 17.02
N SER A 633 26.51 9.60 16.25
CA SER A 633 25.79 9.52 14.97
C SER A 633 26.51 8.68 13.91
N ASP A 634 27.83 8.51 14.02
CA ASP A 634 28.64 7.72 13.08
C ASP A 634 28.72 6.24 13.48
N GLY A 635 28.13 5.89 14.61
CA GLY A 635 28.15 4.55 15.21
C GLY A 635 29.41 4.24 15.98
N ASP A 636 30.22 5.25 16.33
CA ASP A 636 31.42 5.06 17.14
C ASP A 636 31.05 5.05 18.63
N ILE A 637 31.70 4.13 19.38
CA ILE A 637 31.46 3.99 20.81
C ILE A 637 32.46 4.86 21.57
N LEU A 638 31.92 5.78 22.39
CA LEU A 638 32.66 6.76 23.14
C LEU A 638 32.40 6.59 24.65
N GLU A 639 33.38 6.92 25.50
CA GLU A 639 33.17 7.04 26.93
C GLU A 639 33.66 8.43 27.41
N LYS A 640 32.77 9.18 28.08
CA LYS A 640 33.08 10.54 28.57
C LYS A 640 32.90 10.64 30.06
N ALA A 641 33.81 11.33 30.75
CA ALA A 641 33.67 11.67 32.13
C ALA A 641 32.52 12.66 32.31
N ALA A 642 31.67 12.48 33.32
CA ALA A 642 30.54 13.37 33.61
C ALA A 642 30.96 14.84 33.78
N THR A 643 32.15 15.10 34.34
CA THR A 643 32.73 16.45 34.54
C THR A 643 33.04 17.18 33.24
N SER A 644 33.13 16.45 32.10
CA SER A 644 33.35 17.01 30.78
C SER A 644 32.07 17.27 29.99
N MET A 645 30.91 16.88 30.54
CA MET A 645 29.60 17.02 29.88
C MET A 645 28.85 18.26 30.38
N GLN A 646 28.08 18.85 29.47
CA GLN A 646 27.17 19.95 29.83
C GLN A 646 25.86 19.35 30.38
N VAL A 647 25.55 19.71 31.63
CA VAL A 647 24.36 19.20 32.33
C VAL A 647 23.47 20.38 32.76
N HIS A 648 22.21 20.33 32.36
CA HIS A 648 21.20 21.33 32.69
C HIS A 648 19.93 20.66 33.26
N TYR A 649 19.07 21.48 33.86
CA TYR A 649 17.77 21.01 34.33
C TYR A 649 16.98 20.39 33.20
N ARG A 650 16.66 19.10 33.32
CA ARG A 650 15.92 18.28 32.31
C ARG A 650 16.56 18.24 30.92
N ASN A 651 17.86 18.49 30.79
CA ASN A 651 18.56 18.48 29.53
C ASN A 651 20.06 18.19 29.63
N VAL A 652 20.53 17.23 28.84
CA VAL A 652 21.96 16.96 28.61
C VAL A 652 22.18 17.05 27.10
N PRO A 653 22.71 18.17 26.58
CA PRO A 653 22.79 18.46 25.14
C PRO A 653 23.54 17.40 24.34
N GLU A 654 24.62 16.85 24.87
CA GLU A 654 25.40 15.80 24.19
C GLU A 654 24.58 14.54 23.96
N LEU A 655 23.68 14.17 24.86
CA LEU A 655 22.79 13.03 24.74
C LEU A 655 21.54 13.33 23.89
N ALA A 656 21.45 14.55 23.32
CA ALA A 656 20.45 14.85 22.28
C ALA A 656 20.82 14.21 20.94
N HIS A 657 22.13 14.08 20.67
CA HIS A 657 22.67 13.60 19.40
C HIS A 657 23.36 12.24 19.52
N ASN A 658 23.79 11.88 20.73
CA ASN A 658 24.43 10.60 21.03
C ASN A 658 23.49 9.73 21.87
N VAL A 659 23.64 8.42 21.77
CA VAL A 659 22.80 7.46 22.49
C VAL A 659 23.57 6.87 23.66
N ALA A 660 23.15 7.13 24.89
CA ALA A 660 23.73 6.49 26.07
C ALA A 660 23.47 4.98 26.03
N VAL A 661 24.50 4.17 26.22
CA VAL A 661 24.44 2.69 26.29
C VAL A 661 24.70 2.16 27.70
N SER A 662 25.54 2.83 28.48
CA SER A 662 25.71 2.54 29.92
C SER A 662 26.30 3.77 30.66
N ALA A 663 26.25 3.76 31.99
CA ALA A 663 26.92 4.75 32.82
C ALA A 663 27.51 4.08 34.05
N VAL A 664 28.57 4.72 34.59
CA VAL A 664 29.18 4.41 35.89
C VAL A 664 28.69 5.43 36.91
N PHE A 665 28.15 4.93 37.99
CA PHE A 665 27.68 5.72 39.13
C PHE A 665 28.59 5.47 40.32
N GLU A 666 28.77 6.49 41.18
CA GLU A 666 29.51 6.37 42.45
C GLU A 666 28.54 6.53 43.62
N GLY A 667 28.67 5.66 44.59
CA GLY A 667 27.93 5.66 45.84
C GLY A 667 28.84 5.79 47.06
N GLU A 668 28.27 6.17 48.20
CA GLU A 668 28.99 6.23 49.47
C GLU A 668 28.68 5.00 50.31
N PRO A 669 29.68 4.33 50.92
CA PRO A 669 29.43 3.23 51.81
C PRO A 669 28.48 3.62 52.96
N ALA A 670 27.39 2.90 53.12
CA ALA A 670 26.39 3.16 54.16
C ALA A 670 25.74 1.85 54.64
N PRO A 671 25.30 1.77 55.91
CA PRO A 671 24.64 0.59 56.44
C PRO A 671 23.37 0.24 55.63
N ALA A 672 23.20 -1.03 55.27
CA ALA A 672 22.03 -1.50 54.49
C ALA A 672 20.68 -1.13 55.17
N ALA A 673 20.62 -1.10 56.48
CA ALA A 673 19.41 -0.73 57.24
C ALA A 673 19.00 0.74 56.98
N GLU A 674 19.95 1.68 56.92
CA GLU A 674 19.72 3.09 56.68
C GLU A 674 19.26 3.31 55.21
N ILE A 675 19.91 2.62 54.27
CA ILE A 675 19.55 2.67 52.86
C ILE A 675 18.12 2.15 52.66
N ALA A 676 17.78 1.02 53.29
CA ALA A 676 16.46 0.40 53.19
C ALA A 676 15.34 1.32 53.73
N GLU A 677 15.60 2.00 54.86
CA GLU A 677 14.66 2.96 55.46
C GLU A 677 14.39 4.14 54.51
N LYS A 678 15.44 4.70 53.90
CA LYS A 678 15.32 5.82 52.95
C LYS A 678 14.59 5.39 51.66
N ILE A 679 14.85 4.17 51.15
CA ILE A 679 14.14 3.60 50.00
C ILE A 679 12.63 3.46 50.31
N GLU A 680 12.28 2.94 51.50
CA GLU A 680 10.84 2.79 51.85
C GLU A 680 10.17 4.13 52.06
N ALA A 681 10.87 5.14 52.64
CA ALA A 681 10.38 6.50 52.75
C ALA A 681 10.11 7.11 51.35
N SER A 682 11.05 6.96 50.42
CA SER A 682 10.92 7.41 49.03
C SER A 682 9.71 6.79 48.32
N LYS A 683 9.53 5.50 48.47
CA LYS A 683 8.41 4.73 47.92
C LYS A 683 7.05 5.18 48.48
N ASN A 684 6.97 5.36 49.80
CA ASN A 684 5.75 5.80 50.47
C ASN A 684 5.36 7.22 50.07
N LYS A 685 6.30 8.15 50.00
CA LYS A 685 6.08 9.53 49.56
C LYS A 685 5.45 9.56 48.15
N ARG A 686 6.00 8.77 47.22
CA ARG A 686 5.44 8.72 45.87
C ARG A 686 4.06 8.07 45.78
N LYS A 687 3.84 6.98 46.52
CA LYS A 687 2.56 6.29 46.54
C LYS A 687 1.40 7.19 47.00
N THR A 688 1.70 8.17 47.88
CA THR A 688 0.69 9.10 48.40
C THR A 688 0.50 10.35 47.53
N SER A 689 1.53 10.72 46.72
CA SER A 689 1.51 11.97 45.96
C SER A 689 1.28 11.84 44.45
N GLN A 690 1.30 10.62 43.90
CA GLN A 690 1.19 10.38 42.45
C GLN A 690 0.18 9.28 42.12
N PRO A 691 -0.52 9.40 40.98
CA PRO A 691 -1.52 8.37 40.56
C PRO A 691 -0.82 7.04 40.20
N ILE A 692 -1.52 5.93 40.50
CA ILE A 692 -1.10 4.58 40.11
C ILE A 692 -1.54 4.27 38.66
N ALA A 693 -2.57 4.97 38.16
CA ALA A 693 -3.11 4.79 36.82
C ALA A 693 -2.06 5.10 35.73
N ALA A 694 -2.26 4.51 34.55
CA ALA A 694 -1.38 4.74 33.40
C ALA A 694 -1.25 6.23 33.08
N SER A 695 -0.01 6.75 33.04
CA SER A 695 0.31 8.16 32.81
C SER A 695 1.75 8.29 32.29
N ALA A 696 2.10 9.47 31.75
CA ALA A 696 3.46 9.80 31.31
C ALA A 696 4.24 10.67 32.30
N GLY A 697 3.89 10.63 33.60
CA GLY A 697 4.48 11.52 34.60
C GLY A 697 3.90 12.92 34.55
N CYS A 698 4.71 13.91 34.89
CA CYS A 698 4.35 15.35 34.82
C CYS A 698 4.17 15.76 33.36
N ILE A 699 3.04 16.36 33.02
CA ILE A 699 2.73 16.83 31.67
C ILE A 699 3.41 18.16 31.35
N PHE A 700 3.49 19.08 32.33
CA PHE A 700 4.01 20.42 32.12
C PHE A 700 5.24 20.68 32.99
N LYS A 701 6.16 21.50 32.51
CA LYS A 701 7.22 22.11 33.30
C LYS A 701 6.63 23.12 34.29
N ASN A 702 7.29 23.32 35.40
CA ASN A 702 6.88 24.39 36.34
C ASN A 702 7.05 25.75 35.66
N PRO A 703 6.02 26.62 35.63
CA PRO A 703 6.08 27.91 34.95
C PRO A 703 7.06 28.91 35.65
N THR A 704 7.22 28.80 36.96
CA THR A 704 8.21 29.56 37.72
C THR A 704 8.81 28.71 38.86
N THR A 705 9.85 29.20 39.50
CA THR A 705 10.45 28.54 40.68
C THR A 705 9.52 28.52 41.89
N SER A 706 8.55 29.45 41.97
CA SER A 706 7.60 29.58 43.06
C SER A 706 6.21 29.00 42.80
N LEU A 707 5.89 28.68 41.55
CA LEU A 707 4.58 28.13 41.17
C LEU A 707 4.75 26.80 40.43
N GLY A 708 4.28 25.70 41.04
CA GLY A 708 4.25 24.39 40.43
C GLY A 708 3.10 24.26 39.40
N ALA A 709 3.36 23.61 38.27
CA ALA A 709 2.32 23.37 37.26
C ALA A 709 1.11 22.58 37.81
N GLY A 710 1.37 21.62 38.72
CA GLY A 710 0.28 20.85 39.37
C GLY A 710 -0.60 21.71 40.27
N GLN A 711 -0.01 22.66 40.99
CA GLN A 711 -0.74 23.64 41.79
C GLN A 711 -1.57 24.57 40.91
N LEU A 712 -1.02 25.07 39.81
CA LEU A 712 -1.74 25.93 38.87
C LEU A 712 -2.97 25.20 38.28
N VAL A 713 -2.82 23.95 37.86
CA VAL A 713 -3.93 23.14 37.30
C VAL A 713 -5.02 22.88 38.36
N ASP A 714 -4.62 22.69 39.62
CA ASP A 714 -5.55 22.52 40.75
C ASP A 714 -6.31 23.82 41.05
N GLU A 715 -5.62 24.96 41.12
CA GLU A 715 -6.22 26.31 41.31
C GLU A 715 -7.16 26.72 40.17
N LEU A 716 -6.91 26.22 38.97
CA LEU A 716 -7.81 26.38 37.80
C LEU A 716 -9.05 25.44 37.84
N GLY A 717 -9.17 24.58 38.86
CA GLY A 717 -10.29 23.68 39.04
C GLY A 717 -10.37 22.60 37.94
N LEU A 718 -9.23 22.14 37.41
CA LEU A 718 -9.15 21.22 36.30
C LEU A 718 -8.96 19.75 36.70
N LYS A 719 -8.75 19.43 37.99
CA LYS A 719 -8.76 18.03 38.44
C LYS A 719 -10.05 17.34 38.06
N GLU A 720 -9.94 16.07 37.68
CA GLU A 720 -11.05 15.21 37.23
C GLU A 720 -11.75 15.66 35.94
N THR A 721 -11.32 16.75 35.31
CA THR A 721 -11.76 17.10 33.95
C THR A 721 -11.08 16.21 32.93
N GLY A 722 -11.74 15.93 31.80
CA GLY A 722 -11.21 15.04 30.79
C GLY A 722 -11.73 15.27 29.38
N VAL A 723 -11.09 14.60 28.44
CA VAL A 723 -11.51 14.43 27.05
C VAL A 723 -11.52 12.93 26.78
N GLY A 724 -12.66 12.36 26.45
CA GLY A 724 -12.82 10.92 26.29
C GLY A 724 -12.36 10.16 27.55
N LYS A 725 -11.30 9.36 27.42
CA LYS A 725 -10.72 8.54 28.49
C LYS A 725 -9.46 9.13 29.11
N ALA A 726 -8.97 10.25 28.57
CA ALA A 726 -7.88 11.02 29.15
C ALA A 726 -8.45 11.98 30.22
N ILE A 727 -7.97 11.88 31.47
CA ILE A 727 -8.52 12.62 32.62
C ILE A 727 -7.37 13.24 33.42
N VAL A 728 -7.52 14.49 33.88
CA VAL A 728 -6.59 15.09 34.87
C VAL A 728 -6.72 14.34 36.20
N SER A 729 -5.62 13.87 36.74
CA SER A 729 -5.64 13.06 37.95
C SER A 729 -6.27 13.77 39.14
N PRO A 730 -7.14 13.13 39.94
CA PRO A 730 -7.65 13.68 41.17
C PRO A 730 -6.55 13.89 42.25
N ILE A 731 -5.48 13.08 42.15
CA ILE A 731 -4.37 13.15 43.16
C ILE A 731 -3.40 14.29 42.86
N HIS A 732 -3.01 14.46 41.58
CA HIS A 732 -1.97 15.43 41.21
C HIS A 732 -2.33 16.15 39.92
N GLY A 733 -2.53 17.47 39.95
CA GLY A 733 -2.99 18.28 38.81
C GLY A 733 -2.08 18.25 37.56
N ASN A 734 -0.76 17.97 37.73
CA ASN A 734 0.15 17.85 36.58
C ASN A 734 0.25 16.45 35.97
N PHE A 735 -0.71 15.57 36.29
CA PHE A 735 -0.79 14.22 35.70
C PHE A 735 -2.07 14.06 34.92
N ILE A 736 -1.97 13.65 33.68
CA ILE A 736 -3.08 13.11 32.88
C ILE A 736 -3.02 11.59 32.97
N ILE A 737 -4.12 10.96 33.30
CA ILE A 737 -4.25 9.50 33.41
C ILE A 737 -5.10 8.95 32.27
N ASN A 738 -4.73 7.78 31.78
CA ASN A 738 -5.54 6.94 30.90
C ASN A 738 -6.39 6.04 31.79
N SER A 739 -7.68 6.39 31.97
CA SER A 739 -8.51 5.88 33.08
C SER A 739 -8.78 4.38 33.01
N ASP A 740 -8.95 3.82 31.81
CA ASP A 740 -9.25 2.39 31.59
C ASP A 740 -8.30 1.74 30.56
N ASN A 741 -7.22 2.41 30.19
CA ASN A 741 -6.24 2.04 29.17
C ASN A 741 -6.80 2.02 27.72
N THR A 742 -7.87 2.78 27.46
CA THR A 742 -8.49 2.90 26.13
C THR A 742 -8.40 4.31 25.54
N ALA A 743 -7.83 5.29 26.27
CA ALA A 743 -7.59 6.63 25.73
C ALA A 743 -6.74 6.58 24.47
N THR A 744 -6.99 7.52 23.55
CA THR A 744 -6.16 7.81 22.39
C THR A 744 -5.13 8.90 22.70
N ALA A 745 -4.08 8.99 21.89
CA ALA A 745 -3.13 10.11 22.04
C ALA A 745 -3.78 11.44 21.69
N GLN A 746 -4.72 11.45 20.75
CA GLN A 746 -5.49 12.63 20.37
C GLN A 746 -6.31 13.18 21.56
N GLU A 747 -6.98 12.33 22.34
CA GLU A 747 -7.71 12.75 23.56
C GLU A 747 -6.78 13.40 24.59
N VAL A 748 -5.56 12.84 24.77
CA VAL A 748 -4.56 13.40 25.67
C VAL A 748 -4.05 14.77 25.17
N LEU A 749 -3.78 14.89 23.87
CA LEU A 749 -3.33 16.14 23.24
C LEU A 749 -4.38 17.24 23.32
N GLU A 750 -5.64 16.92 23.11
CA GLU A 750 -6.75 17.85 23.24
C GLU A 750 -6.91 18.31 24.70
N LEU A 751 -6.80 17.42 25.67
CA LEU A 751 -6.84 17.79 27.09
C LEU A 751 -5.65 18.71 27.46
N ILE A 752 -4.45 18.42 26.96
CA ILE A 752 -3.27 19.31 27.12
C ILE A 752 -3.56 20.71 26.55
N ALA A 753 -4.14 20.78 25.35
CA ALA A 753 -4.49 22.06 24.71
C ALA A 753 -5.51 22.85 25.54
N ASN A 754 -6.54 22.17 26.07
CA ASN A 754 -7.57 22.78 26.92
C ASN A 754 -6.99 23.33 28.21
N ILE A 755 -6.07 22.62 28.89
CA ILE A 755 -5.38 23.08 30.08
C ILE A 755 -4.54 24.33 29.77
N LYS A 756 -3.75 24.30 28.67
CA LYS A 756 -2.93 25.46 28.24
C LYS A 756 -3.80 26.69 27.96
N ALA A 757 -4.88 26.52 27.23
CA ALA A 757 -5.82 27.59 26.88
C ALA A 757 -6.42 28.24 28.12
N LYS A 758 -6.81 27.45 29.12
CA LYS A 758 -7.38 27.95 30.38
C LYS A 758 -6.34 28.65 31.24
N ALA A 759 -5.11 28.12 31.35
CA ALA A 759 -4.02 28.75 32.09
C ALA A 759 -3.67 30.13 31.49
N ARG A 760 -3.64 30.22 30.15
CA ARG A 760 -3.41 31.49 29.46
C ARG A 760 -4.56 32.50 29.68
N ALA A 761 -5.81 32.03 29.51
CA ALA A 761 -6.97 32.92 29.62
C ALA A 761 -7.19 33.48 31.05
N GLU A 762 -7.00 32.66 32.07
CA GLU A 762 -7.31 33.06 33.48
C GLU A 762 -6.11 33.58 34.28
N ARG A 763 -4.88 33.25 33.87
CA ARG A 763 -3.66 33.57 34.63
C ARG A 763 -2.55 34.21 33.81
N ASP A 764 -2.73 34.37 32.49
CA ASP A 764 -1.70 34.83 31.52
C ASP A 764 -0.38 34.03 31.61
N ILE A 765 -0.51 32.70 31.83
CA ILE A 765 0.62 31.77 31.93
C ILE A 765 0.65 30.84 30.70
N GLU A 766 1.79 30.86 30.00
CA GLU A 766 2.07 29.88 28.92
C GLU A 766 2.72 28.64 29.53
N LEU A 767 1.98 27.50 29.51
CA LEU A 767 2.51 26.22 29.99
C LEU A 767 3.30 25.51 28.87
N GLU A 768 4.54 25.11 29.21
CA GLU A 768 5.34 24.23 28.34
C GLU A 768 5.20 22.77 28.75
N THR A 769 5.14 21.87 27.75
CA THR A 769 5.10 20.44 28.05
C THR A 769 6.47 19.94 28.49
N GLU A 770 6.50 19.14 29.57
CA GLU A 770 7.65 18.31 29.99
C GLU A 770 7.61 16.97 29.27
N VAL A 771 6.40 16.39 29.07
CA VAL A 771 6.22 15.18 28.30
C VAL A 771 6.64 15.40 26.83
N GLN A 772 7.39 14.44 26.28
CA GLN A 772 7.84 14.50 24.90
C GLN A 772 6.76 13.93 23.97
N ILE A 773 6.21 14.81 23.14
CA ILE A 773 5.23 14.44 22.12
C ILE A 773 5.99 14.05 20.85
N VAL A 774 5.77 12.82 20.36
CA VAL A 774 6.49 12.24 19.22
C VAL A 774 5.54 11.51 18.28
N GLY A 775 5.98 11.30 17.05
CA GLY A 775 5.18 10.62 16.03
C GLY A 775 4.33 11.58 15.21
N GLN A 776 3.45 11.03 14.39
CA GLN A 776 2.59 11.75 13.46
C GLN A 776 1.13 11.33 13.62
N ASP A 777 0.20 12.11 13.05
CA ASP A 777 -1.23 11.83 13.14
C ASP A 777 -1.67 10.88 12.01
N GLU A 778 -1.03 10.94 10.84
CA GLU A 778 -1.24 9.98 9.75
C GLU A 778 -0.54 8.64 10.06
N ALA A 779 -1.12 7.54 9.60
CA ALA A 779 -0.56 6.21 9.79
C ALA A 779 0.84 6.07 9.13
N VAL A 780 1.76 5.42 9.86
CA VAL A 780 3.12 5.13 9.36
C VAL A 780 3.14 4.13 8.23
#